data_a34e4823f58f4b52500ef554393064d9
#
_entry.id   a34e4823f58f4b52500ef554393064d9
#
_cell.length_a   1.000
_cell.length_b   1.000
_cell.length_c   1.000
_cell.angle_alpha   90.00
_cell.angle_beta   90.00
_cell.angle_gamma   90.00
#
_symmetry.space_group_name_H-M   'P 1'
#
loop_
_entity.id
_entity.type
_entity.pdbx_description
1 polymer ?
#
loop_
_entity_poly.entity_id
_entity_poly.type
_entity_poly.pdbx_seq_one_letter_code
_entity_poly.pdbx_strand_id
1 'polypeptide(L)'
;MLINKFGNLMSTLPMKMKYSTKGLGILTATSGWLPDMGSTDVNVSVNSETETDFYILPENLDTATACDKVSGYGDYSVTAQLADDNHVAMTSTFVKGSPYIYTEYGDTKSVYISSSAITSIFDGNGNEILAKNLDSMKADHIGLEITDSDNKSKTKTSKSYYCLTVPENTTFKKIGSYIRVTFPETNGYMSIGTMKDKSQIETFYRHGYAFVTDTKVTYSYDDSKAKVTSTYKTTTSLKRNGFTDQTFICMLPHQWKNSTDDNKAFATYSSVRGDLKTIEGLSFTTVSEFAGLLPTFALPTNAEFDGEAVLGYLNELEDATKNLNPAGDAYWEGKNLHPLGMGVLMADQLGETELRDTFLKRMKKILVNWFTYEGKDDISYFIYNNNWGTLYYEQSEFGANAAICDHHFTYGYFMFAATVLATYDNEFYNDYKGMIEMMIRDYAGPSDNDSEYCRFRAYDMYEGHSWAGGYADNDSGNNQESASESLFSWVSMYLWGVLTENDEYRDAGVFGFTNEMEAVEQYWFDYDKDNWIKEWPYNVVGQVYGGINFYGTFFGGQPLYVYGIQWLPISEYLTYYGMNQSRCAEIYQGLLDDTTIAMAKAVQAAKNEGKSQEEIDKMLKEYPQADTGWQHITWPFLSQTNAQSAYDKFETNVTNVQVEDRANTLWFISAMDQLGYRTNDYMVTGNITGSVYRKDTNGKTVYTAEVWNATDKTQTVAIKDKFGKQIGKAYIGTKAFVSFNIDTEKQFELTQTATPTVKATALATGKVTEDVTGKVTFDDTQLVELSCSDADAKIYYTTDGTIPTTESKEYTGKILISSNTTLKAVAVKDGYLDSAYSATVFEIAGDTVSSSDNLGLKKKTTASSSKGANTADMAFDGTTDTRWQADNEADDAWIQGDLG
;
A
#
# COMPACT_ATOMS: atom_id res chain seq x y z
N MET A 1 16.61 4.27 -7.32
CA MET A 1 17.77 4.93 -7.93
C MET A 1 18.96 3.99 -7.97
N LEU A 2 19.70 3.93 -9.09
CA LEU A 2 20.83 2.99 -9.28
C LEU A 2 22.16 3.53 -8.75
N ILE A 3 22.37 4.86 -8.80
CA ILE A 3 23.63 5.49 -8.39
C ILE A 3 23.66 5.71 -6.89
N ASN A 4 24.73 5.24 -6.26
CA ASN A 4 25.03 5.44 -4.87
C ASN A 4 26.16 6.46 -4.71
N LYS A 5 26.40 6.87 -3.47
CA LYS A 5 27.48 7.74 -3.05
C LYS A 5 28.86 7.20 -3.52
N PHE A 6 29.73 8.09 -3.96
CA PHE A 6 31.10 7.72 -4.39
C PHE A 6 31.81 6.86 -3.34
N GLY A 7 32.24 5.67 -3.72
CA GLY A 7 32.83 4.68 -2.84
C GLY A 7 31.88 3.59 -2.34
N ASN A 8 30.56 3.79 -2.43
CA ASN A 8 29.55 2.84 -2.00
C ASN A 8 29.13 1.91 -3.13
N LEU A 9 28.64 0.72 -2.78
CA LEU A 9 28.19 -0.29 -3.74
C LEU A 9 26.83 0.08 -4.34
N MET A 10 26.73 -0.14 -5.64
CA MET A 10 25.49 -0.15 -6.41
C MET A 10 25.19 -1.58 -6.82
N SER A 11 23.90 -1.97 -6.83
CA SER A 11 23.47 -3.30 -7.21
C SER A 11 22.54 -3.26 -8.42
N THR A 12 22.94 -3.95 -9.49
CA THR A 12 22.11 -4.10 -10.70
C THR A 12 21.53 -5.50 -10.86
N LEU A 13 21.96 -6.44 -10.03
CA LEU A 13 21.54 -7.84 -10.07
C LEU A 13 21.67 -8.47 -11.49
N PRO A 14 22.59 -9.43 -11.73
CA PRO A 14 23.38 -10.12 -10.70
C PRO A 14 24.72 -9.45 -10.36
N MET A 15 25.04 -8.30 -10.92
CA MET A 15 26.31 -7.62 -10.69
C MET A 15 26.20 -6.51 -9.65
N LYS A 16 27.32 -6.22 -8.98
CA LYS A 16 27.51 -5.04 -8.13
C LYS A 16 28.74 -4.29 -8.57
N MET A 17 28.70 -2.98 -8.40
CA MET A 17 29.81 -2.12 -8.80
C MET A 17 29.92 -0.91 -7.88
N LYS A 18 31.09 -0.26 -7.90
CA LYS A 18 31.28 1.04 -7.24
C LYS A 18 32.31 1.88 -7.95
N TYR A 19 32.10 3.16 -7.99
CA TYR A 19 33.16 4.11 -8.33
C TYR A 19 33.97 4.48 -7.10
N SER A 20 35.27 4.56 -7.26
CA SER A 20 36.20 4.97 -6.21
C SER A 20 37.50 5.53 -6.80
N THR A 21 38.40 6.02 -5.96
CA THR A 21 39.76 6.41 -6.37
C THR A 21 40.60 5.28 -6.99
N LYS A 22 40.12 4.02 -6.88
CA LYS A 22 40.72 2.84 -7.55
C LYS A 22 40.14 2.58 -8.95
N GLY A 23 39.19 3.41 -9.39
CA GLY A 23 38.42 3.20 -10.62
C GLY A 23 37.07 2.55 -10.38
N LEU A 24 36.56 1.87 -11.41
CA LEU A 24 35.32 1.09 -11.36
C LEU A 24 35.61 -0.30 -10.77
N GLY A 25 35.15 -0.54 -9.55
CA GLY A 25 35.16 -1.85 -8.89
C GLY A 25 33.95 -2.65 -9.30
N ILE A 26 34.14 -3.94 -9.59
CA ILE A 26 33.12 -4.86 -10.09
C ILE A 26 33.14 -6.14 -9.27
N LEU A 27 31.96 -6.69 -8.96
CA LEU A 27 31.80 -8.04 -8.45
C LEU A 27 30.49 -8.67 -8.94
N THR A 28 30.48 -9.99 -9.03
CA THR A 28 29.24 -10.73 -9.25
C THR A 28 28.67 -11.09 -7.89
N ALA A 29 27.36 -10.85 -7.67
CA ALA A 29 26.65 -11.39 -6.53
C ALA A 29 26.65 -12.91 -6.68
N THR A 30 27.53 -13.58 -5.96
CA THR A 30 27.55 -15.03 -5.89
C THR A 30 26.73 -15.51 -4.72
N SER A 31 26.40 -16.78 -4.67
CA SER A 31 25.59 -17.52 -3.70
C SER A 31 26.04 -17.41 -2.22
N GLY A 32 26.78 -16.42 -1.85
CA GLY A 32 27.33 -16.19 -0.52
C GLY A 32 26.39 -15.45 0.44
N TRP A 33 25.12 -15.80 0.45
CA TRP A 33 24.17 -15.31 1.44
C TRP A 33 24.41 -16.00 2.77
N LEU A 34 24.99 -15.30 3.72
CA LEU A 34 24.96 -15.75 5.09
C LEU A 34 24.26 -14.68 5.93
N PRO A 35 23.29 -15.09 6.72
CA PRO A 35 22.84 -14.24 7.81
C PRO A 35 24.05 -13.95 8.69
N ASP A 36 24.25 -12.69 9.08
CA ASP A 36 25.18 -12.36 10.14
C ASP A 36 24.63 -12.86 11.47
N MET A 37 24.83 -14.14 11.73
CA MET A 37 24.37 -14.83 12.93
C MET A 37 25.21 -14.47 14.16
N GLY A 38 26.15 -13.54 14.05
CA GLY A 38 27.08 -13.18 15.11
C GLY A 38 26.59 -12.13 16.09
N SER A 39 25.47 -11.46 15.82
CA SER A 39 24.91 -10.49 16.75
C SER A 39 23.99 -11.19 17.76
N THR A 40 24.11 -10.80 19.03
CA THR A 40 23.18 -11.20 20.09
C THR A 40 21.83 -10.47 19.97
N ASP A 41 21.74 -9.50 19.05
CA ASP A 41 20.54 -8.74 18.77
C ASP A 41 19.61 -9.50 17.81
N VAL A 42 18.33 -9.14 17.85
CA VAL A 42 17.30 -9.70 16.97
C VAL A 42 17.54 -9.31 15.50
N ASN A 43 18.29 -8.25 15.28
CA ASN A 43 18.64 -7.75 13.96
C ASN A 43 19.60 -8.69 13.24
N VAL A 44 19.14 -9.29 12.16
CA VAL A 44 19.91 -10.17 11.29
C VAL A 44 19.94 -9.57 9.90
N SER A 45 21.12 -9.43 9.33
CA SER A 45 21.29 -9.02 7.94
C SER A 45 21.78 -10.17 7.10
N VAL A 46 21.31 -10.26 5.88
CA VAL A 46 21.89 -11.10 4.86
C VAL A 46 22.82 -10.22 4.04
N ASN A 47 24.11 -10.30 4.35
CA ASN A 47 25.13 -9.56 3.63
C ASN A 47 25.50 -10.28 2.35
N SER A 48 25.43 -9.56 1.25
CA SER A 48 26.22 -9.89 0.09
C SER A 48 27.61 -9.28 0.24
N GLU A 49 28.59 -9.87 -0.45
CA GLU A 49 29.96 -9.40 -0.44
C GLU A 49 30.06 -7.90 -0.70
N THR A 50 30.85 -7.21 0.10
CA THR A 50 31.08 -5.77 0.00
C THR A 50 32.35 -5.42 -0.77
N GLU A 51 33.22 -6.40 -1.00
CA GLU A 51 34.49 -6.19 -1.69
C GLU A 51 34.41 -6.60 -3.18
N THR A 52 35.06 -5.81 -4.02
CA THR A 52 35.06 -6.02 -5.47
C THR A 52 36.03 -7.10 -5.90
N ASP A 53 35.67 -7.86 -6.93
CA ASP A 53 36.54 -8.88 -7.52
C ASP A 53 37.75 -8.26 -8.22
N PHE A 54 37.54 -7.13 -8.89
CA PHE A 54 38.60 -6.35 -9.55
C PHE A 54 38.18 -4.90 -9.77
N TYR A 55 39.16 -4.05 -10.11
CA TYR A 55 38.95 -2.68 -10.50
C TYR A 55 39.43 -2.42 -11.92
N ILE A 56 38.73 -1.52 -12.62
CA ILE A 56 39.15 -0.96 -13.93
C ILE A 56 39.49 0.51 -13.72
N LEU A 57 40.77 0.84 -13.90
CA LEU A 57 41.31 2.19 -13.73
C LEU A 57 41.75 2.76 -15.08
N PRO A 58 41.14 3.83 -15.61
CA PRO A 58 41.64 4.56 -16.76
C PRO A 58 43.01 5.14 -16.48
N GLU A 59 43.97 5.01 -17.46
CA GLU A 59 45.34 5.43 -17.26
C GLU A 59 45.50 6.95 -17.05
N ASN A 60 44.57 7.72 -17.59
CA ASN A 60 44.60 9.19 -17.55
C ASN A 60 43.76 9.81 -16.40
N LEU A 61 43.11 9.00 -15.53
CA LEU A 61 42.34 9.52 -14.41
C LEU A 61 43.24 10.08 -13.30
N ASP A 62 43.03 11.34 -12.94
CA ASP A 62 43.59 11.89 -11.70
C ASP A 62 42.81 11.41 -10.50
N THR A 63 43.35 10.40 -9.80
CA THR A 63 42.68 9.76 -8.66
C THR A 63 42.55 10.67 -7.44
N ALA A 64 43.25 11.80 -7.38
CA ALA A 64 43.17 12.76 -6.29
C ALA A 64 41.89 13.62 -6.35
N THR A 65 41.37 13.83 -7.57
CA THR A 65 40.14 14.62 -7.80
C THR A 65 39.01 13.80 -8.39
N ALA A 66 39.13 12.47 -8.38
CA ALA A 66 38.16 11.55 -8.96
C ALA A 66 36.77 11.69 -8.31
N CYS A 67 35.74 11.75 -9.13
CA CYS A 67 34.36 11.84 -8.78
C CYS A 67 33.47 11.10 -9.79
N ASP A 68 32.23 10.87 -9.42
CA ASP A 68 31.22 10.33 -10.34
C ASP A 68 30.08 11.30 -10.56
N LYS A 69 29.41 11.16 -11.70
CA LYS A 69 28.17 11.88 -12.02
C LYS A 69 27.29 11.07 -12.96
N VAL A 70 26.00 11.26 -12.85
CA VAL A 70 25.02 10.71 -13.81
C VAL A 70 25.05 11.57 -15.08
N SER A 71 25.11 10.92 -16.25
CA SER A 71 25.03 11.57 -17.56
C SER A 71 23.79 11.17 -18.37
N GLY A 72 23.08 10.12 -17.97
CA GLY A 72 21.83 9.66 -18.58
C GLY A 72 21.17 8.56 -17.76
N TYR A 73 19.89 8.31 -18.02
CA TYR A 73 19.15 7.21 -17.40
C TYR A 73 17.99 6.76 -18.28
N GLY A 74 17.61 5.51 -18.15
CA GLY A 74 16.36 4.91 -18.63
C GLY A 74 15.52 4.44 -17.45
N ASP A 75 14.42 3.75 -17.70
CA ASP A 75 13.52 3.29 -16.63
C ASP A 75 14.21 2.31 -15.65
N TYR A 76 15.19 1.52 -16.12
CA TYR A 76 15.97 0.60 -15.29
C TYR A 76 17.45 0.55 -15.65
N SER A 77 17.97 1.61 -16.21
CA SER A 77 19.40 1.79 -16.50
C SER A 77 19.89 3.17 -16.10
N VAL A 78 21.19 3.28 -15.87
CA VAL A 78 21.87 4.57 -15.66
C VAL A 78 23.19 4.58 -16.38
N THR A 79 23.50 5.70 -17.02
CA THR A 79 24.80 6.00 -17.56
C THR A 79 25.51 6.99 -16.64
N ALA A 80 26.64 6.57 -16.11
CA ALA A 80 27.42 7.35 -15.18
C ALA A 80 28.84 7.54 -15.69
N GLN A 81 29.48 8.62 -15.26
CA GLN A 81 30.83 9.02 -15.65
C GLN A 81 31.76 8.99 -14.44
N LEU A 82 32.89 8.35 -14.59
CA LEU A 82 34.02 8.52 -13.69
C LEU A 82 34.91 9.64 -14.31
N ALA A 83 35.04 10.72 -13.59
CA ALA A 83 35.68 11.94 -14.03
C ALA A 83 36.69 12.45 -13.00
N ASP A 84 37.48 13.39 -13.39
CA ASP A 84 38.30 14.24 -12.52
C ASP A 84 38.07 15.74 -12.88
N ASP A 85 38.82 16.65 -12.28
CA ASP A 85 38.67 18.08 -12.52
C ASP A 85 38.90 18.52 -13.98
N ASN A 86 39.54 17.69 -14.80
CA ASN A 86 39.95 18.03 -16.15
C ASN A 86 39.11 17.39 -17.26
N HIS A 87 38.62 16.14 -17.01
CA HIS A 87 37.95 15.38 -18.07
C HIS A 87 37.16 14.21 -17.57
N VAL A 88 36.36 13.61 -18.44
CA VAL A 88 35.66 12.33 -18.21
C VAL A 88 36.58 11.21 -18.71
N ALA A 89 37.09 10.40 -17.75
CA ALA A 89 38.00 9.32 -18.09
C ALA A 89 37.29 8.04 -18.55
N MET A 90 36.05 7.82 -18.06
CA MET A 90 35.23 6.64 -18.39
C MET A 90 33.76 6.96 -18.27
N THR A 91 32.96 6.48 -19.22
CA THR A 91 31.49 6.45 -19.13
C THR A 91 31.07 5.01 -19.02
N SER A 92 30.18 4.69 -18.06
CA SER A 92 29.68 3.35 -17.85
C SER A 92 28.18 3.31 -17.87
N THR A 93 27.61 2.30 -18.53
CA THR A 93 26.17 2.02 -18.50
C THR A 93 25.92 0.79 -17.64
N PHE A 94 25.09 0.99 -16.61
CA PHE A 94 24.64 -0.02 -15.67
C PHE A 94 23.15 -0.28 -15.89
N VAL A 95 22.76 -1.54 -15.99
CA VAL A 95 21.39 -1.95 -16.33
C VAL A 95 20.92 -2.97 -15.33
N LYS A 96 19.80 -2.73 -14.67
CA LYS A 96 19.20 -3.73 -13.77
C LYS A 96 18.80 -4.98 -14.55
N GLY A 97 19.08 -6.13 -13.96
CA GLY A 97 18.86 -7.41 -14.61
C GLY A 97 19.80 -7.71 -15.78
N SER A 98 20.91 -7.01 -15.90
CA SER A 98 21.89 -7.32 -16.95
C SER A 98 23.12 -8.03 -16.36
N PRO A 99 23.59 -9.13 -16.97
CA PRO A 99 24.87 -9.72 -16.61
C PRO A 99 26.06 -8.99 -17.25
N TYR A 100 25.83 -7.81 -17.85
CA TYR A 100 26.86 -6.97 -18.44
C TYR A 100 26.96 -5.61 -17.77
N ILE A 101 28.20 -5.07 -17.73
CA ILE A 101 28.50 -3.67 -17.55
C ILE A 101 29.17 -3.19 -18.83
N TYR A 102 28.78 -2.04 -19.35
CA TYR A 102 29.32 -1.45 -20.57
C TYR A 102 30.15 -0.22 -20.22
N THR A 103 31.39 -0.14 -20.72
CA THR A 103 32.28 1.00 -20.48
C THR A 103 32.84 1.58 -21.77
N GLU A 104 32.95 2.88 -21.86
CA GLU A 104 33.47 3.63 -22.96
C GLU A 104 34.54 4.63 -22.47
N TYR A 105 35.62 4.76 -23.22
CA TYR A 105 36.78 5.53 -22.84
C TYR A 105 37.05 6.58 -23.92
N GLY A 106 36.89 7.86 -23.58
CA GLY A 106 37.04 8.95 -24.56
C GLY A 106 38.46 9.09 -25.12
N ASP A 107 39.25 9.84 -24.41
CA ASP A 107 40.64 10.18 -24.84
C ASP A 107 41.71 9.24 -24.28
N THR A 108 41.36 8.33 -23.34
CA THR A 108 42.32 7.35 -22.84
C THR A 108 42.52 6.19 -23.82
N LYS A 109 43.76 5.76 -23.99
CA LYS A 109 44.12 4.62 -24.82
C LYS A 109 44.34 3.34 -24.02
N SER A 110 44.49 3.42 -22.72
CA SER A 110 44.78 2.28 -21.89
C SER A 110 44.02 2.31 -20.57
N VAL A 111 43.65 1.12 -20.07
CA VAL A 111 43.11 0.92 -18.73
C VAL A 111 43.88 -0.18 -18.00
N TYR A 112 43.87 -0.12 -16.69
CA TYR A 112 44.50 -1.12 -15.82
C TYR A 112 43.41 -1.90 -15.14
N ILE A 113 43.43 -3.25 -15.23
CA ILE A 113 42.61 -4.17 -14.44
C ILE A 113 43.47 -4.66 -13.29
N SER A 114 43.03 -4.41 -12.06
CA SER A 114 43.75 -4.75 -10.84
C SER A 114 42.94 -5.67 -9.94
N SER A 115 43.53 -6.81 -9.61
CA SER A 115 43.01 -7.69 -8.55
C SER A 115 44.09 -8.68 -8.10
N SER A 116 44.17 -8.91 -6.80
CA SER A 116 44.96 -10.03 -6.24
C SER A 116 44.26 -11.38 -6.39
N ALA A 117 42.95 -11.36 -6.67
CA ALA A 117 42.11 -12.56 -6.75
C ALA A 117 41.99 -13.17 -8.15
N ILE A 118 42.61 -12.57 -9.19
CA ILE A 118 42.65 -13.18 -10.53
C ILE A 118 43.54 -14.41 -10.50
N THR A 119 42.95 -15.58 -10.62
CA THR A 119 43.66 -16.87 -10.56
C THR A 119 43.96 -17.43 -11.93
N SER A 120 43.17 -17.08 -12.95
CA SER A 120 43.44 -17.50 -14.32
C SER A 120 42.94 -16.50 -15.34
N ILE A 121 43.64 -16.39 -16.46
CA ILE A 121 43.19 -15.68 -17.65
C ILE A 121 43.07 -16.72 -18.74
N PHE A 122 41.98 -16.72 -19.53
CA PHE A 122 41.76 -17.76 -20.55
C PHE A 122 41.28 -17.15 -21.87
N ASP A 123 41.52 -17.91 -22.95
CA ASP A 123 41.12 -17.53 -24.32
C ASP A 123 39.63 -17.88 -24.61
N GLY A 124 39.16 -17.55 -25.80
CA GLY A 124 37.78 -17.85 -26.26
C GLY A 124 37.41 -19.34 -26.30
N ASN A 125 38.38 -20.25 -26.19
CA ASN A 125 38.14 -21.68 -26.05
C ASN A 125 38.19 -22.17 -24.59
N GLY A 126 38.37 -21.27 -23.61
CA GLY A 126 38.49 -21.58 -22.20
C GLY A 126 39.89 -22.10 -21.79
N ASN A 127 40.90 -22.06 -22.68
CA ASN A 127 42.26 -22.47 -22.37
C ASN A 127 43.01 -21.38 -21.62
N GLU A 128 43.75 -21.80 -20.57
CA GLU A 128 44.53 -20.86 -19.78
C GLU A 128 45.63 -20.16 -20.59
N ILE A 129 45.72 -18.85 -20.49
CA ILE A 129 46.75 -18.02 -21.10
C ILE A 129 47.82 -17.78 -20.04
N LEU A 130 49.01 -18.35 -20.24
CA LEU A 130 50.14 -18.12 -19.33
C LEU A 130 50.57 -16.64 -19.36
N ALA A 131 50.95 -16.07 -18.23
CA ALA A 131 51.34 -14.68 -18.07
C ALA A 131 52.40 -14.23 -19.06
N LYS A 132 53.35 -15.07 -19.43
CA LYS A 132 54.38 -14.81 -20.45
C LYS A 132 53.83 -14.65 -21.89
N ASN A 133 52.66 -15.29 -22.14
CA ASN A 133 52.02 -15.21 -23.48
C ASN A 133 51.08 -14.00 -23.58
N LEU A 134 50.75 -13.38 -22.43
CA LEU A 134 49.99 -12.13 -22.39
C LEU A 134 50.84 -10.93 -22.84
N ASP A 135 52.14 -11.02 -22.78
CA ASP A 135 53.03 -9.91 -23.15
C ASP A 135 52.94 -9.65 -24.65
N SER A 136 52.24 -8.63 -25.06
CA SER A 136 51.89 -8.27 -26.44
C SER A 136 50.83 -9.13 -27.14
N MET A 137 50.02 -9.90 -26.44
CA MET A 137 48.90 -10.61 -27.05
C MET A 137 47.83 -9.62 -27.55
N LYS A 138 47.41 -9.87 -28.79
CA LYS A 138 46.28 -9.13 -29.39
C LYS A 138 45.05 -10.02 -29.37
N ALA A 139 43.97 -9.52 -28.85
CA ALA A 139 42.69 -10.18 -28.86
C ALA A 139 41.55 -9.16 -28.88
N ASP A 140 40.34 -9.62 -29.13
CA ASP A 140 39.09 -8.89 -29.03
C ASP A 140 38.26 -9.33 -27.84
N HIS A 141 38.68 -10.36 -27.16
CA HIS A 141 38.11 -10.79 -25.86
C HIS A 141 39.08 -11.68 -25.09
N ILE A 142 38.91 -11.71 -23.78
CA ILE A 142 39.57 -12.64 -22.85
C ILE A 142 38.59 -12.98 -21.70
N GLY A 143 38.82 -14.16 -21.10
CA GLY A 143 38.14 -14.56 -19.88
C GLY A 143 39.00 -14.32 -18.63
N LEU A 144 38.38 -13.95 -17.53
CA LEU A 144 39.00 -13.89 -16.20
C LEU A 144 38.32 -14.92 -15.27
N GLU A 145 39.13 -15.68 -14.53
CA GLU A 145 38.68 -16.45 -13.41
C GLU A 145 39.17 -15.78 -12.14
N ILE A 146 38.24 -15.44 -11.26
CA ILE A 146 38.50 -14.86 -9.95
C ILE A 146 38.19 -15.92 -8.90
N THR A 147 39.10 -16.13 -7.96
CA THR A 147 38.83 -17.02 -6.82
C THR A 147 39.00 -16.22 -5.54
N ASP A 148 37.95 -16.20 -4.73
CA ASP A 148 37.98 -15.59 -3.42
C ASP A 148 38.83 -16.41 -2.46
N SER A 149 40.13 -16.09 -2.43
CA SER A 149 41.10 -16.79 -1.55
C SER A 149 41.07 -16.28 -0.10
N ASP A 150 40.50 -15.12 0.14
CA ASP A 150 40.59 -14.43 1.43
C ASP A 150 39.34 -14.65 2.33
N ASN A 151 38.48 -15.59 1.94
CA ASN A 151 37.27 -15.93 2.70
C ASN A 151 36.36 -14.71 2.99
N LYS A 152 36.31 -13.81 2.03
CA LYS A 152 35.51 -12.57 2.08
C LYS A 152 34.02 -12.86 2.15
N SER A 153 33.56 -13.95 1.51
CA SER A 153 32.29 -14.59 1.86
C SER A 153 32.63 -15.68 2.88
N LYS A 154 32.12 -15.62 4.06
CA LYS A 154 32.36 -16.58 5.14
C LYS A 154 31.99 -18.05 4.82
N THR A 155 31.69 -18.38 3.54
CA THR A 155 31.04 -19.65 3.20
C THR A 155 31.71 -20.58 2.25
N LYS A 156 32.50 -20.20 1.28
CA LYS A 156 33.23 -21.11 0.36
C LYS A 156 34.12 -20.31 -0.57
N THR A 157 35.23 -20.93 -1.02
CA THR A 157 36.00 -20.54 -2.19
C THR A 157 35.07 -20.52 -3.43
N SER A 158 34.44 -19.38 -3.69
CA SER A 158 33.60 -19.18 -4.86
C SER A 158 34.48 -18.74 -6.02
N LYS A 159 34.12 -19.18 -7.21
CA LYS A 159 34.76 -18.73 -8.45
C LYS A 159 33.77 -17.86 -9.22
N SER A 160 34.25 -16.69 -9.62
CA SER A 160 33.55 -15.81 -10.56
C SER A 160 34.25 -15.85 -11.92
N TYR A 161 33.48 -15.84 -12.99
CA TYR A 161 33.99 -15.86 -14.34
C TYR A 161 33.51 -14.63 -15.10
N TYR A 162 34.41 -13.96 -15.78
CA TYR A 162 34.08 -12.77 -16.57
C TYR A 162 34.58 -12.90 -17.99
N CYS A 163 33.79 -12.44 -18.96
CA CYS A 163 34.17 -12.19 -20.33
C CYS A 163 34.39 -10.69 -20.53
N LEU A 164 35.59 -10.31 -20.92
CA LEU A 164 35.90 -8.93 -21.33
C LEU A 164 35.93 -8.87 -22.85
N THR A 165 35.00 -8.11 -23.45
CA THR A 165 34.94 -7.90 -24.91
C THR A 165 35.40 -6.47 -25.24
N VAL A 166 36.33 -6.34 -26.17
CA VAL A 166 37.02 -5.10 -26.50
C VAL A 166 37.16 -4.92 -28.03
N PRO A 167 37.58 -3.80 -28.53
CA PRO A 167 37.89 -3.62 -29.94
C PRO A 167 38.92 -4.63 -30.47
N GLU A 168 38.81 -5.01 -31.74
CA GLU A 168 39.83 -5.84 -32.41
C GLU A 168 41.24 -5.27 -32.27
N ASN A 169 42.20 -6.14 -32.17
CA ASN A 169 43.63 -5.75 -32.05
C ASN A 169 43.98 -5.01 -30.73
N THR A 170 43.10 -5.09 -29.72
CA THR A 170 43.42 -4.63 -28.35
C THR A 170 44.56 -5.49 -27.80
N THR A 171 45.56 -4.83 -27.20
CA THR A 171 46.74 -5.47 -26.64
C THR A 171 46.60 -5.65 -25.12
N PHE A 172 46.87 -6.85 -24.64
CA PHE A 172 46.90 -7.18 -23.21
C PHE A 172 48.37 -7.38 -22.79
N LYS A 173 48.70 -6.84 -21.62
CA LYS A 173 50.01 -6.99 -21.04
C LYS A 173 49.98 -7.12 -19.52
N LYS A 174 50.59 -8.18 -18.97
CA LYS A 174 50.74 -8.27 -17.53
C LYS A 174 51.85 -7.36 -17.00
N ILE A 175 51.55 -6.52 -16.03
CA ILE A 175 52.47 -5.58 -15.38
C ILE A 175 52.34 -5.72 -13.87
N GLY A 176 53.20 -6.49 -13.24
CA GLY A 176 53.08 -6.78 -11.82
C GLY A 176 51.75 -7.45 -11.48
N SER A 177 50.93 -6.83 -10.60
CA SER A 177 49.57 -7.26 -10.23
C SER A 177 48.49 -6.78 -11.20
N TYR A 178 48.82 -5.97 -12.20
CA TYR A 178 47.88 -5.39 -13.14
C TYR A 178 47.90 -6.08 -14.51
N ILE A 179 46.76 -6.02 -15.20
CA ILE A 179 46.68 -6.26 -16.64
C ILE A 179 46.42 -4.93 -17.28
N ARG A 180 47.37 -4.46 -18.10
CA ARG A 180 47.18 -3.29 -18.95
C ARG A 180 46.46 -3.71 -20.22
N VAL A 181 45.34 -3.08 -20.47
CA VAL A 181 44.57 -3.20 -21.70
C VAL A 181 44.80 -1.95 -22.51
N THR A 182 45.36 -2.10 -23.72
CA THR A 182 45.63 -0.97 -24.61
C THR A 182 44.81 -1.09 -25.89
N PHE A 183 43.89 -0.18 -26.08
CA PHE A 183 43.05 -0.13 -27.27
C PHE A 183 43.85 0.30 -28.51
N PRO A 184 43.45 -0.14 -29.72
CA PRO A 184 44.16 0.26 -30.94
C PRO A 184 44.13 1.76 -31.18
N GLU A 185 43.03 2.41 -30.80
CA GLU A 185 42.76 3.84 -30.94
C GLU A 185 42.22 4.42 -29.62
N THR A 186 42.10 5.74 -29.54
CA THR A 186 41.29 6.45 -28.55
C THR A 186 39.80 6.10 -28.81
N ASN A 187 38.92 6.43 -27.89
CA ASN A 187 37.50 5.99 -27.92
C ASN A 187 37.33 4.45 -27.85
N GLY A 188 38.21 3.82 -27.08
CA GLY A 188 38.07 2.41 -26.73
C GLY A 188 36.78 2.12 -26.00
N TYR A 189 36.39 0.87 -25.99
CA TYR A 189 35.24 0.36 -25.20
C TYR A 189 35.51 -1.02 -24.62
N MET A 190 34.77 -1.37 -23.59
CA MET A 190 34.81 -2.72 -23.01
C MET A 190 33.45 -3.07 -22.45
N SER A 191 32.92 -4.23 -22.81
CA SER A 191 31.85 -4.85 -22.04
C SER A 191 32.40 -5.91 -21.11
N ILE A 192 31.84 -6.00 -19.91
CA ILE A 192 32.22 -6.93 -18.86
C ILE A 192 31.01 -7.81 -18.59
N GLY A 193 31.06 -9.05 -19.07
CA GLY A 193 29.99 -10.02 -18.88
C GLY A 193 30.32 -11.02 -17.77
N THR A 194 29.41 -11.19 -16.78
CA THR A 194 29.60 -12.22 -15.76
C THR A 194 29.00 -13.55 -16.21
N MET A 195 29.78 -14.61 -16.19
CA MET A 195 29.42 -15.96 -16.62
C MET A 195 29.28 -16.91 -15.42
N LYS A 196 28.46 -17.92 -15.55
CA LYS A 196 28.35 -19.04 -14.56
C LYS A 196 29.50 -20.03 -14.68
N ASP A 197 30.02 -20.17 -15.89
CA ASP A 197 31.09 -21.13 -16.21
C ASP A 197 31.94 -20.61 -17.39
N LYS A 198 33.23 -20.99 -17.44
CA LYS A 198 34.14 -20.59 -18.54
C LYS A 198 33.69 -21.08 -19.91
N SER A 199 32.92 -22.15 -20.01
CA SER A 199 32.41 -22.63 -21.29
C SER A 199 31.43 -21.68 -21.98
N GLN A 200 30.90 -20.69 -21.23
CA GLN A 200 30.01 -19.70 -21.76
C GLN A 200 30.73 -18.51 -22.46
N ILE A 201 32.07 -18.51 -22.49
CA ILE A 201 32.83 -17.34 -22.99
C ILE A 201 32.43 -16.95 -24.41
N GLU A 202 32.30 -17.90 -25.32
CA GLU A 202 31.92 -17.62 -26.70
C GLU A 202 30.52 -17.03 -26.80
N THR A 203 29.60 -17.52 -25.98
CA THR A 203 28.23 -16.97 -25.90
C THR A 203 28.24 -15.54 -25.43
N PHE A 204 28.96 -15.24 -24.34
CA PHE A 204 29.07 -13.88 -23.82
C PHE A 204 29.85 -12.94 -24.75
N TYR A 205 30.92 -13.42 -25.40
CA TYR A 205 31.66 -12.66 -26.41
C TYR A 205 30.75 -12.19 -27.55
N ARG A 206 29.93 -13.10 -28.10
CA ARG A 206 29.04 -12.79 -29.23
C ARG A 206 28.00 -11.70 -28.91
N HIS A 207 27.55 -11.58 -27.66
CA HIS A 207 26.62 -10.58 -27.19
C HIS A 207 27.32 -9.32 -26.61
N GLY A 208 28.61 -9.42 -26.32
CA GLY A 208 29.37 -8.37 -25.67
C GLY A 208 29.51 -7.07 -26.47
N TYR A 209 29.20 -7.08 -27.78
CA TYR A 209 29.19 -5.88 -28.63
C TYR A 209 27.84 -5.15 -28.68
N ALA A 210 26.77 -5.72 -28.12
CA ALA A 210 25.45 -5.11 -28.03
C ALA A 210 25.36 -4.23 -26.78
N PHE A 211 25.82 -2.99 -26.89
CA PHE A 211 25.85 -2.03 -25.78
C PHE A 211 24.45 -1.46 -25.54
N VAL A 212 23.95 -1.60 -24.34
CA VAL A 212 22.66 -1.01 -23.96
C VAL A 212 22.78 0.51 -23.92
N THR A 213 21.85 1.18 -24.59
CA THR A 213 21.78 2.63 -24.69
C THR A 213 20.54 3.22 -24.06
N ASP A 214 19.49 2.41 -23.87
CA ASP A 214 18.25 2.84 -23.25
C ASP A 214 17.45 1.64 -22.72
N THR A 215 16.61 1.88 -21.71
CA THR A 215 15.68 0.92 -21.15
C THR A 215 14.32 1.57 -20.91
N LYS A 216 13.24 0.87 -21.26
CA LYS A 216 11.88 1.38 -21.15
C LYS A 216 10.94 0.30 -20.63
N VAL A 217 10.07 0.68 -19.69
CA VAL A 217 8.92 -0.12 -19.25
C VAL A 217 7.64 0.57 -19.70
N THR A 218 6.83 -0.18 -20.44
CA THR A 218 5.48 0.22 -20.79
C THR A 218 4.49 -0.72 -20.14
N TYR A 219 3.36 -0.18 -19.73
CA TYR A 219 2.29 -0.97 -19.13
C TYR A 219 0.94 -0.58 -19.73
N SER A 220 -0.02 -1.47 -19.59
CA SER A 220 -1.43 -1.23 -19.90
C SER A 220 -2.32 -2.02 -18.97
N TYR A 221 -3.38 -1.40 -18.51
CA TYR A 221 -4.42 -2.05 -17.74
C TYR A 221 -5.65 -2.32 -18.64
N ASP A 222 -6.02 -3.59 -18.75
CA ASP A 222 -7.28 -4.00 -19.41
C ASP A 222 -8.33 -4.20 -18.31
N ASP A 223 -9.14 -3.15 -18.06
CA ASP A 223 -10.21 -3.15 -17.05
C ASP A 223 -11.26 -4.21 -17.33
N SER A 224 -11.44 -4.55 -18.63
CA SER A 224 -12.38 -5.57 -19.04
C SER A 224 -11.97 -7.00 -18.65
N LYS A 225 -10.70 -7.21 -18.33
CA LYS A 225 -10.12 -8.49 -17.92
C LYS A 225 -9.44 -8.42 -16.55
N ALA A 226 -9.41 -7.23 -15.96
CA ALA A 226 -8.66 -6.94 -14.73
C ALA A 226 -7.20 -7.43 -14.80
N LYS A 227 -6.50 -7.14 -15.91
CA LYS A 227 -5.13 -7.56 -16.15
C LYS A 227 -4.23 -6.40 -16.47
N VAL A 228 -3.05 -6.43 -15.88
CA VAL A 228 -1.94 -5.52 -16.18
C VAL A 228 -0.93 -6.27 -17.03
N THR A 229 -0.60 -5.70 -18.18
CA THR A 229 0.49 -6.19 -19.03
C THR A 229 1.63 -5.22 -18.98
N SER A 230 2.82 -5.67 -18.56
CA SER A 230 4.04 -4.86 -18.48
C SER A 230 5.08 -5.39 -19.45
N THR A 231 5.64 -4.52 -20.29
CA THR A 231 6.67 -4.86 -21.26
C THR A 231 7.95 -4.11 -20.94
N TYR A 232 8.99 -4.86 -20.67
CA TYR A 232 10.36 -4.40 -20.39
C TYR A 232 11.16 -4.45 -21.67
N LYS A 233 11.69 -3.32 -22.13
CA LYS A 233 12.43 -3.20 -23.38
C LYS A 233 13.82 -2.61 -23.16
N THR A 234 14.80 -3.26 -23.74
CA THR A 234 16.18 -2.81 -23.81
C THR A 234 16.52 -2.40 -25.24
N THR A 235 17.16 -1.26 -25.40
CA THR A 235 17.67 -0.80 -26.70
C THR A 235 19.18 -0.91 -26.71
N THR A 236 19.74 -1.46 -27.77
CA THR A 236 21.18 -1.65 -27.91
C THR A 236 21.76 -0.91 -29.11
N SER A 237 23.06 -0.60 -29.03
CA SER A 237 23.88 -0.10 -30.12
C SER A 237 25.03 -1.09 -30.36
N LEU A 238 25.11 -1.60 -31.57
CA LEU A 238 26.12 -2.60 -31.94
C LEU A 238 27.49 -1.93 -32.19
N LYS A 239 28.46 -2.27 -31.35
CA LYS A 239 29.85 -1.72 -31.48
C LYS A 239 30.66 -2.35 -32.62
N ARG A 240 30.24 -3.52 -33.13
CA ARG A 240 30.95 -4.25 -34.19
C ARG A 240 29.96 -4.99 -35.10
N ASN A 241 30.07 -4.75 -36.42
CA ASN A 241 29.23 -5.42 -37.41
C ASN A 241 29.51 -6.94 -37.46
N GLY A 242 28.47 -7.72 -37.74
CA GLY A 242 28.57 -9.16 -37.85
C GLY A 242 28.31 -9.93 -36.53
N PHE A 243 28.04 -9.21 -35.46
CA PHE A 243 27.62 -9.72 -34.17
C PHE A 243 26.11 -9.57 -33.97
N THR A 244 25.57 -10.18 -32.92
CA THR A 244 24.17 -10.03 -32.56
C THR A 244 23.94 -8.68 -31.88
N ASP A 245 22.78 -8.09 -32.09
CA ASP A 245 22.27 -6.93 -31.35
C ASP A 245 21.47 -7.32 -30.11
N GLN A 246 21.26 -8.62 -29.89
CA GLN A 246 20.60 -9.13 -28.70
C GLN A 246 21.53 -9.04 -27.50
N THR A 247 20.94 -8.88 -26.31
CA THR A 247 21.64 -8.94 -25.03
C THR A 247 21.05 -10.01 -24.12
N PHE A 248 21.49 -10.09 -22.89
CA PHE A 248 20.92 -10.96 -21.88
C PHE A 248 20.14 -10.16 -20.84
N ILE A 249 18.99 -10.70 -20.44
CA ILE A 249 18.10 -10.13 -19.42
C ILE A 249 17.91 -11.16 -18.33
N CYS A 250 18.23 -10.80 -17.09
CA CYS A 250 18.06 -11.65 -15.90
C CYS A 250 16.76 -11.24 -15.19
N MET A 251 15.66 -11.93 -15.48
CA MET A 251 14.37 -11.66 -14.86
C MET A 251 14.39 -12.01 -13.37
N LEU A 252 13.82 -11.12 -12.56
CA LEU A 252 13.60 -11.28 -11.13
C LEU A 252 12.43 -12.22 -10.83
N PRO A 253 12.31 -12.79 -9.62
CA PRO A 253 11.23 -13.72 -9.25
C PRO A 253 9.83 -13.25 -9.57
N HIS A 254 9.42 -12.03 -9.18
CA HIS A 254 8.10 -11.49 -9.51
C HIS A 254 7.88 -11.37 -11.03
N GLN A 255 8.95 -11.19 -11.82
CA GLN A 255 8.87 -11.09 -13.28
C GLN A 255 8.74 -12.47 -13.93
N TRP A 256 9.67 -13.41 -13.64
CA TRP A 256 9.66 -14.71 -14.34
C TRP A 256 8.49 -15.61 -13.90
N LYS A 257 7.92 -15.41 -12.70
CA LYS A 257 6.71 -16.10 -12.26
C LYS A 257 5.47 -15.64 -13.04
N ASN A 258 5.45 -14.41 -13.52
CA ASN A 258 4.35 -13.82 -14.28
C ASN A 258 4.64 -13.69 -15.79
N SER A 259 5.74 -14.25 -16.28
CA SER A 259 6.13 -14.22 -17.68
C SER A 259 6.20 -15.62 -18.27
N THR A 260 5.84 -15.75 -19.56
CA THR A 260 6.04 -17.00 -20.32
C THR A 260 7.47 -17.16 -20.82
N ASP A 261 8.32 -16.15 -20.70
CA ASP A 261 9.69 -16.12 -21.21
C ASP A 261 10.70 -16.87 -20.32
N ASP A 262 10.34 -17.23 -19.11
CA ASP A 262 11.18 -17.98 -18.19
C ASP A 262 11.56 -19.37 -18.74
N ASN A 263 10.72 -19.96 -19.56
CA ASN A 263 10.99 -21.25 -20.22
C ASN A 263 12.17 -21.20 -21.21
N LYS A 264 12.64 -20.01 -21.56
CA LYS A 264 13.78 -19.75 -22.44
C LYS A 264 15.07 -19.50 -21.68
N ALA A 265 15.04 -19.57 -20.35
CA ALA A 265 16.20 -19.29 -19.50
C ALA A 265 17.34 -20.27 -19.78
N PHE A 266 18.53 -19.75 -20.06
CA PHE A 266 19.73 -20.54 -20.31
C PHE A 266 20.71 -20.53 -19.12
N ALA A 267 20.53 -19.61 -18.18
CA ALA A 267 21.32 -19.50 -16.95
C ALA A 267 20.46 -19.00 -15.79
N THR A 268 20.90 -19.30 -14.57
CA THR A 268 20.30 -18.80 -13.34
C THR A 268 21.39 -18.21 -12.47
N TYR A 269 21.19 -16.96 -12.00
CA TYR A 269 22.05 -16.31 -11.04
C TYR A 269 21.31 -16.18 -9.72
N SER A 270 21.99 -16.43 -8.63
CA SER A 270 21.44 -16.15 -7.30
C SER A 270 21.66 -14.70 -6.93
N SER A 271 20.69 -14.10 -6.27
CA SER A 271 20.74 -12.69 -5.83
C SER A 271 20.04 -12.51 -4.49
N VAL A 272 20.09 -11.30 -3.97
CA VAL A 272 19.36 -10.87 -2.75
C VAL A 272 17.84 -10.93 -2.92
N ARG A 273 17.36 -10.97 -4.15
CA ARG A 273 15.95 -11.10 -4.50
C ARG A 273 15.54 -12.53 -4.86
N GLY A 274 16.44 -13.49 -4.70
CA GLY A 274 16.22 -14.85 -5.13
C GLY A 274 16.90 -15.17 -6.48
N ASP A 275 16.44 -16.22 -7.14
CA ASP A 275 17.02 -16.70 -8.39
C ASP A 275 16.59 -15.85 -9.59
N LEU A 276 17.56 -15.37 -10.34
CA LEU A 276 17.38 -14.63 -11.57
C LEU A 276 17.44 -15.57 -12.77
N LYS A 277 16.37 -15.64 -13.55
CA LYS A 277 16.35 -16.45 -14.78
C LYS A 277 16.76 -15.62 -15.98
N THR A 278 17.83 -16.04 -16.64
CA THR A 278 18.46 -15.28 -17.73
C THR A 278 17.96 -15.74 -19.09
N ILE A 279 17.44 -14.81 -19.87
CA ILE A 279 16.99 -15.04 -21.26
C ILE A 279 17.86 -14.23 -22.23
N GLU A 280 17.92 -14.66 -23.49
CA GLU A 280 18.46 -13.89 -24.61
C GLU A 280 17.32 -13.07 -25.25
N GLY A 281 17.53 -11.77 -25.45
CA GLY A 281 16.53 -10.92 -26.09
C GLY A 281 16.75 -9.45 -25.85
N LEU A 282 15.78 -8.64 -26.34
CA LEU A 282 15.71 -7.20 -26.12
C LEU A 282 14.46 -6.82 -25.33
N SER A 283 13.59 -7.78 -25.00
CA SER A 283 12.38 -7.52 -24.22
C SER A 283 11.80 -8.80 -23.64
N PHE A 284 10.98 -8.63 -22.62
CA PHE A 284 10.06 -9.63 -22.07
C PHE A 284 8.77 -8.95 -21.59
N THR A 285 7.76 -9.75 -21.38
CA THR A 285 6.44 -9.28 -20.96
C THR A 285 5.94 -10.08 -19.76
N THR A 286 5.38 -9.39 -18.77
CA THR A 286 4.67 -9.97 -17.64
C THR A 286 3.19 -9.65 -17.71
N VAL A 287 2.36 -10.53 -17.14
CA VAL A 287 0.91 -10.33 -17.02
C VAL A 287 0.51 -10.60 -15.58
N SER A 288 0.00 -9.58 -14.93
CA SER A 288 -0.46 -9.61 -13.53
C SER A 288 -1.97 -9.49 -13.46
N GLU A 289 -2.59 -10.06 -12.41
CA GLU A 289 -4.02 -9.97 -12.18
C GLU A 289 -4.34 -8.92 -11.12
N PHE A 290 -5.36 -8.10 -11.36
CA PHE A 290 -5.83 -7.10 -10.42
C PHE A 290 -7.14 -7.57 -9.78
N ALA A 291 -7.14 -7.85 -8.49
CA ALA A 291 -8.31 -8.33 -7.76
C ALA A 291 -9.18 -7.23 -7.15
N GLY A 292 -9.01 -5.98 -7.63
CA GLY A 292 -9.75 -4.82 -7.15
C GLY A 292 -9.18 -4.18 -5.89
N LEU A 293 -9.67 -2.98 -5.57
CA LEU A 293 -9.30 -2.20 -4.38
C LEU A 293 -10.51 -1.40 -3.91
N LEU A 294 -10.62 -1.19 -2.62
CA LEU A 294 -11.61 -0.34 -1.97
C LEU A 294 -10.95 0.57 -0.92
N PRO A 295 -11.52 1.75 -0.63
CA PRO A 295 -11.02 2.58 0.48
C PRO A 295 -11.32 1.95 1.84
N THR A 296 -12.43 1.24 1.97
CA THR A 296 -12.89 0.44 3.11
C THR A 296 -13.96 -0.55 2.65
N PHE A 297 -14.41 -1.42 3.53
CA PHE A 297 -15.50 -2.37 3.25
C PHE A 297 -16.87 -1.68 3.25
N ALA A 298 -17.84 -2.27 2.55
CA ALA A 298 -19.23 -1.96 2.76
C ALA A 298 -19.66 -2.33 4.19
N LEU A 299 -20.74 -1.70 4.66
CA LEU A 299 -21.28 -1.91 6.01
C LEU A 299 -21.49 -3.40 6.28
N PRO A 300 -20.78 -3.99 7.27
CA PRO A 300 -21.02 -5.37 7.66
C PRO A 300 -22.45 -5.55 8.19
N THR A 301 -23.06 -6.70 7.89
CA THR A 301 -24.43 -7.03 8.29
C THR A 301 -24.53 -8.40 8.98
N ASN A 302 -23.39 -8.99 9.34
CA ASN A 302 -23.34 -10.27 10.08
C ASN A 302 -23.75 -10.08 11.56
N ALA A 303 -24.02 -11.19 12.22
CA ALA A 303 -24.54 -11.18 13.61
C ALA A 303 -23.53 -10.65 14.64
N GLU A 304 -22.24 -10.73 14.33
CA GLU A 304 -21.14 -10.24 15.16
C GLU A 304 -20.89 -8.73 14.99
N PHE A 305 -21.47 -8.11 13.97
CA PHE A 305 -21.31 -6.67 13.76
C PHE A 305 -22.21 -5.88 14.73
N ASP A 306 -21.59 -5.06 15.55
CA ASP A 306 -22.28 -4.14 16.46
C ASP A 306 -22.12 -2.69 15.96
N GLY A 307 -23.10 -2.23 15.19
CA GLY A 307 -23.14 -0.87 14.64
C GLY A 307 -23.23 0.21 15.72
N GLU A 308 -23.85 -0.08 16.88
CA GLU A 308 -23.90 0.86 18.02
C GLU A 308 -22.51 1.01 18.66
N ALA A 309 -21.77 -0.09 18.80
CA ALA A 309 -20.40 -0.03 19.29
C ALA A 309 -19.50 0.76 18.33
N VAL A 310 -19.60 0.51 17.03
CA VAL A 310 -18.86 1.29 16.03
C VAL A 310 -19.19 2.78 16.11
N LEU A 311 -20.48 3.12 16.23
CA LEU A 311 -20.91 4.52 16.43
C LEU A 311 -20.34 5.11 17.72
N GLY A 312 -20.31 4.32 18.80
CA GLY A 312 -19.67 4.71 20.05
C GLY A 312 -18.19 5.06 19.85
N TYR A 313 -17.44 4.22 19.14
CA TYR A 313 -16.01 4.46 18.83
C TYR A 313 -15.80 5.62 17.86
N LEU A 314 -16.70 5.84 16.92
CA LEU A 314 -16.64 7.06 16.07
C LEU A 314 -16.89 8.35 16.88
N ASN A 315 -17.75 8.32 17.88
CA ASN A 315 -17.92 9.45 18.81
C ASN A 315 -16.67 9.64 19.68
N GLU A 316 -16.01 8.56 20.13
CA GLU A 316 -14.71 8.67 20.81
C GLU A 316 -13.63 9.27 19.89
N LEU A 317 -13.59 8.89 18.61
CA LEU A 317 -12.73 9.51 17.60
C LEU A 317 -13.06 11.00 17.42
N GLU A 318 -14.35 11.34 17.39
CA GLU A 318 -14.80 12.74 17.31
C GLU A 318 -14.27 13.56 18.49
N ASP A 319 -14.43 13.06 19.71
CA ASP A 319 -13.92 13.73 20.92
C ASP A 319 -12.38 13.83 20.92
N ALA A 320 -11.67 12.78 20.56
CA ALA A 320 -10.21 12.74 20.50
C ALA A 320 -9.63 13.74 19.49
N THR A 321 -10.30 13.92 18.36
CA THR A 321 -9.84 14.80 17.28
C THR A 321 -10.42 16.22 17.34
N LYS A 322 -11.24 16.56 18.33
CA LYS A 322 -11.89 17.86 18.49
C LYS A 322 -10.91 19.04 18.60
N ASN A 323 -9.82 18.83 19.28
CA ASN A 323 -8.77 19.82 19.48
C ASN A 323 -7.42 19.31 18.94
N LEU A 324 -7.46 18.64 17.79
CA LEU A 324 -6.24 18.12 17.18
C LEU A 324 -5.28 19.29 16.93
N ASN A 325 -4.13 19.23 17.56
CA ASN A 325 -3.03 20.14 17.25
C ASN A 325 -2.40 19.70 15.94
N PRO A 326 -1.95 20.63 15.09
CA PRO A 326 -1.16 20.25 13.93
C PRO A 326 0.01 19.37 14.35
N ALA A 327 0.24 18.27 13.63
CA ALA A 327 1.44 17.47 13.79
C ALA A 327 2.66 18.30 13.39
N GLY A 328 3.83 17.98 13.94
CA GLY A 328 5.04 18.75 13.68
C GLY A 328 5.55 18.65 12.24
N ASP A 329 5.12 17.63 11.51
CA ASP A 329 5.53 17.38 10.13
C ASP A 329 4.41 16.72 9.30
N ALA A 330 4.61 16.64 7.98
CA ALA A 330 3.59 16.12 7.08
C ALA A 330 3.32 14.62 7.27
N TYR A 331 4.31 13.79 7.62
CA TYR A 331 4.09 12.36 7.81
C TYR A 331 3.12 12.09 8.96
N TRP A 332 3.37 12.70 10.14
CA TRP A 332 2.48 12.56 11.30
C TRP A 332 1.11 13.19 11.06
N GLU A 333 1.06 14.28 10.27
CA GLU A 333 -0.24 14.84 9.86
C GLU A 333 -1.01 13.87 8.95
N GLY A 334 -0.32 13.17 8.06
CA GLY A 334 -0.89 12.06 7.28
C GLY A 334 -1.50 10.97 8.17
N LYS A 335 -0.79 10.61 9.26
CA LYS A 335 -1.31 9.66 10.26
C LYS A 335 -2.58 10.17 10.95
N ASN A 336 -2.71 11.48 11.20
CA ASN A 336 -3.94 12.08 11.73
C ASN A 336 -5.09 12.08 10.72
N LEU A 337 -4.79 12.21 9.43
CA LEU A 337 -5.79 12.25 8.36
C LEU A 337 -6.45 10.90 8.09
N HIS A 338 -5.71 9.79 8.22
CA HIS A 338 -6.24 8.46 7.90
C HIS A 338 -7.45 8.06 8.76
N PRO A 339 -7.42 8.13 10.12
CA PRO A 339 -8.57 7.80 10.95
C PRO A 339 -9.79 8.69 10.66
N LEU A 340 -9.57 9.99 10.35
CA LEU A 340 -10.64 10.90 9.97
C LEU A 340 -11.30 10.46 8.65
N GLY A 341 -10.50 10.09 7.64
CA GLY A 341 -11.01 9.58 6.37
C GLY A 341 -11.82 8.30 6.53
N MET A 342 -11.30 7.35 7.31
CA MET A 342 -12.03 6.12 7.66
C MET A 342 -13.32 6.44 8.42
N GLY A 343 -13.27 7.39 9.36
CA GLY A 343 -14.43 7.88 10.10
C GLY A 343 -15.53 8.46 9.20
N VAL A 344 -15.16 9.24 8.17
CA VAL A 344 -16.10 9.74 7.16
C VAL A 344 -16.83 8.60 6.46
N LEU A 345 -16.07 7.60 5.97
CA LEU A 345 -16.62 6.50 5.18
C LEU A 345 -17.53 5.59 6.02
N MET A 346 -17.18 5.35 7.27
CA MET A 346 -18.00 4.55 8.19
C MET A 346 -19.25 5.32 8.66
N ALA A 347 -19.11 6.59 9.04
CA ALA A 347 -20.25 7.41 9.49
C ALA A 347 -21.28 7.59 8.38
N ASP A 348 -20.84 7.81 7.13
CA ASP A 348 -21.73 7.90 5.97
C ASP A 348 -22.56 6.63 5.77
N GLN A 349 -21.92 5.47 5.82
CA GLN A 349 -22.60 4.17 5.69
C GLN A 349 -23.53 3.85 6.86
N LEU A 350 -23.24 4.33 8.07
CA LEU A 350 -24.12 4.25 9.22
C LEU A 350 -25.30 5.25 9.16
N GLY A 351 -25.31 6.17 8.17
CA GLY A 351 -26.28 7.25 8.08
C GLY A 351 -26.06 8.36 9.11
N GLU A 352 -24.86 8.44 9.71
CA GLU A 352 -24.47 9.46 10.71
C GLU A 352 -23.91 10.72 10.01
N THR A 353 -24.77 11.41 9.28
CA THR A 353 -24.38 12.52 8.40
C THR A 353 -23.73 13.68 9.14
N GLU A 354 -24.16 14.01 10.37
CA GLU A 354 -23.54 15.09 11.17
C GLU A 354 -22.12 14.72 11.60
N LEU A 355 -21.91 13.49 11.98
CA LEU A 355 -20.60 12.98 12.37
C LEU A 355 -19.65 12.92 11.17
N ARG A 356 -20.14 12.42 10.03
CA ARG A 356 -19.45 12.50 8.74
C ARG A 356 -19.01 13.92 8.42
N ASP A 357 -19.94 14.87 8.46
CA ASP A 357 -19.68 16.26 8.10
C ASP A 357 -18.69 16.92 9.08
N THR A 358 -18.70 16.50 10.34
CA THR A 358 -17.70 16.93 11.34
C THR A 358 -16.30 16.46 10.97
N PHE A 359 -16.13 15.18 10.59
CA PHE A 359 -14.85 14.66 10.14
C PHE A 359 -14.40 15.32 8.83
N LEU A 360 -15.29 15.48 7.85
CA LEU A 360 -14.99 16.19 6.60
C LEU A 360 -14.50 17.63 6.87
N LYS A 361 -15.15 18.35 7.77
CA LYS A 361 -14.73 19.71 8.14
C LYS A 361 -13.33 19.73 8.78
N ARG A 362 -13.01 18.75 9.63
CA ARG A 362 -11.67 18.62 10.24
C ARG A 362 -10.61 18.31 9.20
N MET A 363 -10.87 17.34 8.33
CA MET A 363 -9.98 17.00 7.22
C MET A 363 -9.76 18.18 6.29
N LYS A 364 -10.82 18.88 5.90
CA LYS A 364 -10.73 20.10 5.06
C LYS A 364 -9.83 21.14 5.70
N LYS A 365 -9.98 21.39 7.01
CA LYS A 365 -9.14 22.34 7.74
C LYS A 365 -7.66 21.95 7.67
N ILE A 366 -7.31 20.67 7.86
CA ILE A 366 -5.93 20.20 7.82
C ILE A 366 -5.39 20.30 6.39
N LEU A 367 -6.10 19.75 5.40
CA LEU A 367 -5.65 19.70 4.02
C LEU A 367 -5.49 21.11 3.42
N VAL A 368 -6.47 22.00 3.65
CA VAL A 368 -6.39 23.39 3.16
C VAL A 368 -5.21 24.13 3.78
N ASN A 369 -4.94 23.93 5.08
CA ASN A 369 -3.78 24.50 5.75
C ASN A 369 -2.47 24.06 5.07
N TRP A 370 -2.28 22.75 4.83
CA TRP A 370 -1.09 22.23 4.18
C TRP A 370 -0.97 22.63 2.70
N PHE A 371 -2.09 22.86 2.02
CA PHE A 371 -2.12 23.26 0.60
C PHE A 371 -2.05 24.75 0.37
N THR A 372 -2.01 25.57 1.44
CA THR A 372 -2.01 27.02 1.35
C THR A 372 -0.91 27.60 2.23
N TYR A 373 -0.04 28.42 1.65
CA TYR A 373 0.94 29.16 2.43
C TYR A 373 0.33 30.44 3.01
N GLU A 374 0.24 30.56 4.33
CA GLU A 374 -0.40 31.67 5.04
C GLU A 374 0.59 32.78 5.48
N GLY A 375 1.87 32.63 5.19
CA GLY A 375 2.88 33.65 5.48
C GLY A 375 4.08 33.12 6.26
N LYS A 376 4.98 34.01 6.65
CA LYS A 376 6.32 33.67 7.18
C LYS A 376 6.34 32.85 8.48
N ASP A 377 5.24 32.84 9.22
CA ASP A 377 5.12 32.10 10.49
C ASP A 377 4.37 30.76 10.28
N ASP A 378 4.00 30.45 9.04
CA ASP A 378 3.39 29.18 8.65
C ASP A 378 4.45 28.07 8.58
N ILE A 379 4.12 26.90 9.13
CA ILE A 379 5.01 25.73 9.20
C ILE A 379 4.39 24.51 8.53
N SER A 380 3.15 24.60 8.05
CA SER A 380 2.38 23.48 7.51
C SER A 380 2.02 23.73 6.04
N TYR A 381 3.01 23.68 5.16
CA TYR A 381 2.81 23.90 3.72
C TYR A 381 3.82 23.12 2.88
N PHE A 382 3.46 22.89 1.61
CA PHE A 382 4.34 22.28 0.61
C PHE A 382 4.97 23.33 -0.28
N ILE A 383 6.24 23.10 -0.67
CA ILE A 383 7.01 23.94 -1.59
C ILE A 383 7.52 23.09 -2.75
N TYR A 384 7.31 23.52 -3.98
CA TYR A 384 7.97 22.91 -5.12
C TYR A 384 9.43 23.39 -5.25
N ASN A 385 10.36 22.44 -5.20
CA ASN A 385 11.77 22.68 -5.41
C ASN A 385 12.14 22.38 -6.87
N ASN A 386 12.24 23.42 -7.70
CA ASN A 386 12.51 23.30 -9.13
C ASN A 386 13.93 22.82 -9.48
N ASN A 387 14.87 22.81 -8.54
CA ASN A 387 16.21 22.27 -8.77
C ASN A 387 16.23 20.73 -8.73
N TRP A 388 15.32 20.16 -7.95
CA TRP A 388 15.25 18.72 -7.73
C TRP A 388 14.00 18.08 -8.37
N GLY A 389 13.02 18.88 -8.83
CA GLY A 389 11.76 18.40 -9.37
C GLY A 389 10.98 17.61 -8.32
N THR A 390 10.84 18.16 -7.10
CA THR A 390 10.19 17.48 -5.97
C THR A 390 9.54 18.49 -5.05
N LEU A 391 8.58 18.03 -4.26
CA LEU A 391 7.97 18.83 -3.19
C LEU A 391 8.82 18.75 -1.92
N TYR A 392 8.92 19.88 -1.23
CA TYR A 392 9.47 20.01 0.11
C TYR A 392 8.39 20.51 1.05
N TYR A 393 8.59 20.36 2.35
CA TYR A 393 7.74 20.95 3.37
C TYR A 393 8.59 21.45 4.56
N GLU A 394 8.11 22.48 5.26
CA GLU A 394 8.93 23.22 6.25
C GLU A 394 9.31 22.33 7.43
N GLN A 395 8.37 21.67 8.04
CA GLN A 395 8.60 20.73 9.13
C GLN A 395 8.90 19.34 8.55
N SER A 396 10.15 19.09 8.17
CA SER A 396 10.53 17.82 7.57
C SER A 396 11.27 16.94 8.56
N GLU A 397 10.71 15.74 8.82
CA GLU A 397 11.36 14.66 9.57
C GLU A 397 11.85 13.58 8.60
N PHE A 398 12.52 12.57 9.11
CA PHE A 398 12.97 11.36 8.40
C PHE A 398 13.75 11.60 7.11
N GLY A 399 14.37 12.78 6.96
CA GLY A 399 15.14 13.14 5.78
C GLY A 399 14.30 13.54 4.56
N ALA A 400 13.01 13.86 4.74
CA ALA A 400 12.09 14.18 3.65
C ALA A 400 12.62 15.25 2.70
N ASN A 401 13.16 16.36 3.20
CA ASN A 401 13.78 17.38 2.35
C ASN A 401 15.26 17.06 2.03
N ALA A 402 16.03 16.61 3.00
CA ALA A 402 17.47 16.42 2.85
C ALA A 402 17.83 15.23 1.96
N ALA A 403 17.07 14.15 2.04
CA ALA A 403 17.25 12.91 1.29
C ALA A 403 16.11 12.62 0.31
N ILE A 404 15.11 13.50 0.20
CA ILE A 404 13.88 13.30 -0.59
C ILE A 404 13.22 11.96 -0.19
N CYS A 405 13.17 11.70 1.12
CA CYS A 405 12.83 10.41 1.71
C CYS A 405 11.35 10.34 2.06
N ASP A 406 10.75 9.14 1.99
CA ASP A 406 9.42 8.79 2.47
C ASP A 406 8.23 9.56 1.86
N HIS A 407 8.44 10.23 0.72
CA HIS A 407 7.41 11.03 0.07
C HIS A 407 6.16 10.22 -0.28
N HIS A 408 6.33 9.01 -0.81
CA HIS A 408 5.20 8.13 -1.15
C HIS A 408 4.41 7.69 0.09
N PHE A 409 5.06 7.46 1.24
CA PHE A 409 4.36 7.18 2.49
C PHE A 409 3.51 8.38 2.91
N THR A 410 4.13 9.54 3.04
CA THR A 410 3.47 10.78 3.44
C THR A 410 2.32 11.16 2.51
N TYR A 411 2.58 11.19 1.20
CA TYR A 411 1.59 11.65 0.23
C TYR A 411 0.45 10.65 0.01
N GLY A 412 0.69 9.36 0.26
CA GLY A 412 -0.36 8.35 0.27
C GLY A 412 -1.49 8.70 1.22
N TYR A 413 -1.17 9.12 2.44
CA TYR A 413 -2.16 9.54 3.42
C TYR A 413 -2.91 10.82 3.02
N PHE A 414 -2.19 11.82 2.52
CA PHE A 414 -2.81 13.07 2.03
C PHE A 414 -3.74 12.83 0.86
N MET A 415 -3.32 12.03 -0.12
CA MET A 415 -4.14 11.70 -1.29
C MET A 415 -5.39 10.91 -0.91
N PHE A 416 -5.27 9.94 0.00
CA PHE A 416 -6.43 9.21 0.52
C PHE A 416 -7.45 10.14 1.14
N ALA A 417 -7.01 10.97 2.08
CA ALA A 417 -7.88 11.93 2.75
C ALA A 417 -8.49 12.95 1.77
N ALA A 418 -7.69 13.44 0.83
CA ALA A 418 -8.16 14.36 -0.19
C ALA A 418 -9.18 13.70 -1.14
N THR A 419 -9.02 12.42 -1.49
CA THR A 419 -9.98 11.66 -2.30
C THR A 419 -11.30 11.50 -1.55
N VAL A 420 -11.25 11.11 -0.28
CA VAL A 420 -12.45 11.01 0.57
C VAL A 420 -13.14 12.36 0.68
N LEU A 421 -12.41 13.44 0.96
CA LEU A 421 -13.00 14.78 1.06
C LEU A 421 -13.60 15.23 -0.28
N ALA A 422 -12.89 15.06 -1.39
CA ALA A 422 -13.36 15.45 -2.72
C ALA A 422 -14.63 14.71 -3.17
N THR A 423 -14.87 13.50 -2.65
CA THR A 423 -16.11 12.75 -2.88
C THR A 423 -17.34 13.53 -2.40
N TYR A 424 -17.23 14.30 -1.31
CA TYR A 424 -18.35 15.03 -0.69
C TYR A 424 -18.28 16.55 -0.89
N ASP A 425 -17.10 17.10 -1.26
CA ASP A 425 -16.85 18.55 -1.35
C ASP A 425 -16.29 18.92 -2.73
N ASN A 426 -17.19 19.25 -3.65
CA ASN A 426 -16.83 19.66 -5.00
C ASN A 426 -16.07 21.00 -5.06
N GLU A 427 -16.24 21.90 -4.07
CA GLU A 427 -15.47 23.14 -4.00
C GLU A 427 -14.01 22.82 -3.69
N PHE A 428 -13.76 22.01 -2.67
CA PHE A 428 -12.41 21.52 -2.34
C PHE A 428 -11.75 20.83 -3.53
N TYR A 429 -12.47 19.95 -4.21
CA TYR A 429 -11.96 19.28 -5.41
C TYR A 429 -11.49 20.27 -6.47
N ASN A 430 -12.33 21.25 -6.81
CA ASN A 430 -12.01 22.22 -7.84
C ASN A 430 -10.83 23.12 -7.48
N ASP A 431 -10.72 23.51 -6.21
CA ASP A 431 -9.70 24.44 -5.75
C ASP A 431 -8.33 23.77 -5.56
N TYR A 432 -8.29 22.50 -5.12
CA TYR A 432 -7.06 21.87 -4.67
C TYR A 432 -6.61 20.64 -5.47
N LYS A 433 -7.37 20.21 -6.49
CA LYS A 433 -6.98 19.04 -7.29
C LYS A 433 -5.56 19.13 -7.85
N GLY A 434 -5.12 20.32 -8.23
CA GLY A 434 -3.78 20.56 -8.74
C GLY A 434 -2.68 20.25 -7.72
N MET A 435 -2.91 20.56 -6.43
CA MET A 435 -1.97 20.23 -5.35
C MET A 435 -1.90 18.72 -5.11
N ILE A 436 -3.02 18.04 -5.18
CA ILE A 436 -3.09 16.58 -5.01
C ILE A 436 -2.35 15.89 -6.16
N GLU A 437 -2.56 16.35 -7.39
CA GLU A 437 -1.86 15.83 -8.57
C GLU A 437 -0.36 16.13 -8.55
N MET A 438 0.07 17.24 -7.94
CA MET A 438 1.51 17.50 -7.71
C MET A 438 2.14 16.47 -6.77
N MET A 439 1.42 16.00 -5.75
CA MET A 439 1.90 14.93 -4.87
C MET A 439 2.08 13.62 -5.64
N ILE A 440 1.12 13.25 -6.50
CA ILE A 440 1.24 12.08 -7.38
C ILE A 440 2.47 12.22 -8.28
N ARG A 441 2.61 13.38 -8.93
CA ARG A 441 3.72 13.64 -9.86
C ARG A 441 5.08 13.61 -9.19
N ASP A 442 5.16 13.98 -7.92
CA ASP A 442 6.41 14.01 -7.17
C ASP A 442 7.02 12.60 -7.01
N TYR A 443 6.26 11.60 -6.59
CA TYR A 443 6.83 10.27 -6.32
C TYR A 443 6.55 9.24 -7.42
N ALA A 444 5.44 9.35 -8.14
CA ALA A 444 4.93 8.33 -9.06
C ALA A 444 4.29 8.89 -10.34
N GLY A 445 4.64 10.12 -10.75
CA GLY A 445 4.12 10.71 -11.98
C GLY A 445 4.31 9.76 -13.17
N PRO A 446 3.23 9.33 -13.87
CA PRO A 446 3.33 8.32 -14.93
C PRO A 446 3.78 8.87 -16.28
N SER A 447 3.70 10.18 -16.48
CA SER A 447 3.92 10.83 -17.78
C SER A 447 5.39 10.87 -18.16
N ASP A 448 5.72 10.48 -19.40
CA ASP A 448 7.04 10.66 -20.00
C ASP A 448 7.32 12.13 -20.42
N ASN A 449 6.27 12.95 -20.47
CA ASN A 449 6.35 14.33 -20.98
C ASN A 449 6.29 15.37 -19.85
N ASP A 450 6.36 14.95 -18.59
CA ASP A 450 6.38 15.88 -17.47
C ASP A 450 7.76 16.57 -17.41
N SER A 451 7.76 17.90 -17.54
CA SER A 451 8.99 18.69 -17.52
C SER A 451 9.41 19.14 -16.11
N GLU A 452 8.54 18.95 -15.13
CA GLU A 452 8.75 19.40 -13.74
C GLU A 452 9.14 18.24 -12.82
N TYR A 453 8.62 17.04 -13.09
CA TYR A 453 8.81 15.88 -12.25
C TYR A 453 9.40 14.70 -13.03
N CYS A 454 10.21 13.89 -12.33
CA CYS A 454 10.75 12.65 -12.88
C CYS A 454 9.68 11.54 -12.88
N ARG A 455 9.53 10.86 -14.01
CA ARG A 455 8.60 9.74 -14.12
C ARG A 455 8.92 8.64 -13.09
N PHE A 456 7.93 8.22 -12.33
CA PHE A 456 8.03 7.16 -11.29
C PHE A 456 9.27 7.31 -10.39
N ARG A 457 9.54 8.50 -9.88
CA ARG A 457 10.78 8.82 -9.15
C ARG A 457 11.11 7.85 -8.01
N ALA A 458 10.14 7.52 -7.19
CA ALA A 458 10.34 6.63 -6.05
C ALA A 458 10.25 5.15 -6.41
N TYR A 459 9.66 4.78 -7.54
CA TYR A 459 9.39 3.41 -7.92
C TYR A 459 10.49 2.82 -8.79
N ASP A 460 10.96 1.64 -8.44
CA ASP A 460 11.92 0.88 -9.24
C ASP A 460 11.18 -0.02 -10.24
N MET A 461 11.16 0.42 -11.47
CA MET A 461 10.43 -0.25 -12.56
C MET A 461 10.90 -1.69 -12.82
N TYR A 462 12.12 -2.06 -12.41
CA TYR A 462 12.64 -3.39 -12.61
C TYR A 462 12.52 -4.30 -11.38
N GLU A 463 12.77 -3.77 -10.17
CA GLU A 463 12.58 -4.52 -8.92
C GLU A 463 11.11 -4.63 -8.51
N GLY A 464 10.23 -3.82 -9.12
CA GLY A 464 8.79 -3.89 -8.93
C GLY A 464 8.31 -3.30 -7.61
N HIS A 465 9.14 -2.51 -6.90
CA HIS A 465 8.78 -1.89 -5.64
C HIS A 465 9.38 -0.49 -5.50
N SER A 466 8.81 0.28 -4.61
CA SER A 466 9.29 1.64 -4.31
C SER A 466 10.53 1.61 -3.43
N TRP A 467 11.29 2.72 -3.46
CA TRP A 467 12.39 3.00 -2.56
C TRP A 467 12.07 4.21 -1.68
N ALA A 468 12.41 4.14 -0.41
CA ALA A 468 12.17 5.20 0.55
C ALA A 468 12.98 6.46 0.26
N GLY A 469 14.28 6.33 -0.01
CA GLY A 469 15.17 7.47 -0.26
C GLY A 469 15.10 8.02 -1.68
N GLY A 470 15.22 9.33 -1.82
CA GLY A 470 15.35 9.99 -3.12
C GLY A 470 16.69 9.71 -3.79
N TYR A 471 17.71 9.37 -3.01
CA TYR A 471 19.00 8.87 -3.48
C TYR A 471 19.52 7.77 -2.54
N ALA A 472 20.37 6.91 -3.06
CA ALA A 472 20.92 5.80 -2.30
C ALA A 472 22.14 6.28 -1.49
N ASP A 473 21.95 6.60 -0.23
CA ASP A 473 22.99 7.10 0.67
C ASP A 473 23.53 6.07 1.68
N ASN A 474 22.91 4.88 1.71
CA ASN A 474 23.39 3.78 2.53
C ASN A 474 24.49 2.97 1.82
N ASP A 475 25.42 2.41 2.60
CA ASP A 475 26.49 1.56 2.06
C ASP A 475 25.95 0.35 1.27
N SER A 476 24.76 -0.11 1.62
CA SER A 476 24.06 -1.25 0.98
C SER A 476 23.07 -0.86 -0.12
N GLY A 477 23.06 0.39 -0.55
CA GLY A 477 22.12 0.93 -1.54
C GLY A 477 20.92 1.62 -0.92
N ASN A 478 19.89 1.91 -1.72
CA ASN A 478 18.63 2.45 -1.23
C ASN A 478 17.87 1.42 -0.39
N ASN A 479 16.89 1.85 0.36
CA ASN A 479 16.12 1.00 1.26
C ASN A 479 14.61 1.19 1.07
N GLN A 480 13.86 0.20 1.52
CA GLN A 480 12.40 0.25 1.69
C GLN A 480 12.05 -0.48 2.98
N GLU A 481 11.46 0.25 3.94
CA GLU A 481 11.06 -0.29 5.22
C GLU A 481 9.58 -0.72 5.20
N SER A 482 8.68 0.22 4.96
CA SER A 482 7.23 0.04 5.04
C SER A 482 6.64 -0.30 3.67
N ALA A 483 6.60 -1.60 3.36
CA ALA A 483 5.99 -2.06 2.11
C ALA A 483 4.50 -1.71 2.04
N SER A 484 3.80 -1.74 3.17
CA SER A 484 2.35 -1.46 3.20
C SER A 484 2.01 0.00 2.99
N GLU A 485 2.79 0.95 3.51
CA GLU A 485 2.56 2.39 3.23
C GLU A 485 2.86 2.73 1.77
N SER A 486 3.82 2.03 1.17
CA SER A 486 4.05 2.13 -0.27
C SER A 486 2.84 1.62 -1.07
N LEU A 487 2.34 0.43 -0.75
CA LEU A 487 1.12 -0.11 -1.36
C LEU A 487 -0.08 0.84 -1.18
N PHE A 488 -0.23 1.43 0.01
CA PHE A 488 -1.29 2.39 0.30
C PHE A 488 -1.21 3.65 -0.57
N SER A 489 -0.02 4.08 -0.95
CA SER A 489 0.15 5.20 -1.88
C SER A 489 -0.42 4.90 -3.28
N TRP A 490 -0.24 3.67 -3.78
CA TRP A 490 -0.85 3.22 -5.03
C TRP A 490 -2.37 3.09 -4.93
N VAL A 491 -2.88 2.59 -3.80
CA VAL A 491 -4.34 2.57 -3.52
C VAL A 491 -4.90 3.98 -3.62
N SER A 492 -4.26 4.95 -2.97
CA SER A 492 -4.70 6.35 -2.96
C SER A 492 -4.69 6.97 -4.35
N MET A 493 -3.65 6.70 -5.14
CA MET A 493 -3.57 7.13 -6.55
C MET A 493 -4.66 6.48 -7.42
N TYR A 494 -4.92 5.18 -7.24
CA TYR A 494 -5.98 4.48 -7.95
C TYR A 494 -7.36 5.08 -7.64
N LEU A 495 -7.67 5.29 -6.36
CA LEU A 495 -8.94 5.88 -5.92
C LEU A 495 -9.13 7.30 -6.48
N TRP A 496 -8.06 8.10 -6.49
CA TRP A 496 -8.07 9.42 -7.12
C TRP A 496 -8.34 9.34 -8.61
N GLY A 497 -7.68 8.43 -9.31
CA GLY A 497 -7.88 8.21 -10.75
C GLY A 497 -9.32 7.82 -11.09
N VAL A 498 -9.94 6.94 -10.29
CA VAL A 498 -11.36 6.56 -10.49
C VAL A 498 -12.30 7.71 -10.19
N LEU A 499 -12.13 8.43 -9.07
CA LEU A 499 -12.96 9.56 -8.70
C LEU A 499 -12.93 10.67 -9.76
N THR A 500 -11.75 10.96 -10.29
CA THR A 500 -11.54 12.04 -11.26
C THR A 500 -11.75 11.63 -12.72
N GLU A 501 -12.14 10.38 -12.96
CA GLU A 501 -12.24 9.78 -14.31
C GLU A 501 -10.92 9.95 -15.10
N ASN A 502 -9.76 9.88 -14.41
CA ASN A 502 -8.43 9.99 -15.01
C ASN A 502 -7.80 8.61 -15.18
N ASP A 503 -7.90 8.07 -16.38
CA ASP A 503 -7.38 6.73 -16.70
C ASP A 503 -5.86 6.63 -16.52
N GLU A 504 -5.09 7.71 -16.73
CA GLU A 504 -3.64 7.70 -16.56
C GLU A 504 -3.24 7.43 -15.10
N TYR A 505 -3.88 8.10 -14.14
CA TYR A 505 -3.64 7.87 -12.71
C TYR A 505 -4.24 6.56 -12.22
N ARG A 506 -5.43 6.19 -12.69
CA ARG A 506 -6.05 4.89 -12.38
C ARG A 506 -5.14 3.74 -12.80
N ASP A 507 -4.73 3.72 -14.07
CA ASP A 507 -3.93 2.64 -14.65
C ASP A 507 -2.52 2.58 -14.05
N ALA A 508 -1.93 3.74 -13.71
CA ALA A 508 -0.66 3.79 -12.99
C ALA A 508 -0.78 3.27 -11.56
N GLY A 509 -1.87 3.62 -10.87
CA GLY A 509 -2.17 3.09 -9.53
C GLY A 509 -2.33 1.57 -9.54
N VAL A 510 -3.07 1.03 -10.53
CA VAL A 510 -3.21 -0.43 -10.71
C VAL A 510 -1.87 -1.08 -11.05
N PHE A 511 -1.10 -0.51 -11.97
CA PHE A 511 0.23 -1.02 -12.34
C PHE A 511 1.19 -1.05 -11.15
N GLY A 512 1.32 0.07 -10.42
CA GLY A 512 2.21 0.15 -9.27
C GLY A 512 1.78 -0.81 -8.16
N PHE A 513 0.48 -0.84 -7.82
CA PHE A 513 -0.04 -1.72 -6.79
C PHE A 513 0.19 -3.21 -7.10
N THR A 514 -0.18 -3.67 -8.30
CA THR A 514 -0.07 -5.11 -8.64
C THR A 514 1.39 -5.58 -8.65
N ASN A 515 2.28 -4.81 -9.28
CA ASN A 515 3.70 -5.19 -9.34
C ASN A 515 4.37 -5.09 -7.97
N GLU A 516 4.06 -4.06 -7.17
CA GLU A 516 4.63 -3.92 -5.84
C GLU A 516 4.09 -4.98 -4.87
N MET A 517 2.82 -5.36 -4.98
CA MET A 517 2.27 -6.47 -4.18
C MET A 517 2.97 -7.79 -4.51
N GLU A 518 3.17 -8.11 -5.80
CA GLU A 518 3.92 -9.30 -6.24
C GLU A 518 5.39 -9.27 -5.75
N ALA A 519 6.03 -8.10 -5.80
CA ALA A 519 7.40 -7.94 -5.28
C ALA A 519 7.44 -8.10 -3.74
N VAL A 520 6.46 -7.55 -3.03
CA VAL A 520 6.34 -7.67 -1.56
C VAL A 520 6.15 -9.14 -1.16
N GLU A 521 5.27 -9.86 -1.83
CA GLU A 521 5.08 -11.29 -1.61
C GLU A 521 6.39 -12.09 -1.76
N GLN A 522 7.20 -11.75 -2.75
CA GLN A 522 8.45 -12.46 -3.02
C GLN A 522 9.60 -12.02 -2.11
N TYR A 523 9.75 -10.73 -1.83
CA TYR A 523 10.98 -10.19 -1.21
C TYR A 523 10.84 -9.94 0.29
N TRP A 524 9.62 -9.57 0.78
CA TRP A 524 9.37 -9.36 2.20
C TRP A 524 8.84 -10.61 2.90
N PHE A 525 8.16 -11.52 2.18
CA PHE A 525 7.47 -12.64 2.79
C PHE A 525 7.82 -14.02 2.23
N ASP A 526 8.56 -14.11 1.11
CA ASP A 526 8.85 -15.40 0.45
C ASP A 526 7.58 -16.28 0.34
N TYR A 527 6.55 -15.73 -0.28
CA TYR A 527 5.20 -16.28 -0.26
C TYR A 527 5.13 -17.72 -0.79
N ASP A 528 5.97 -18.03 -1.79
CA ASP A 528 6.06 -19.37 -2.39
C ASP A 528 7.10 -20.28 -1.72
N LYS A 529 7.87 -19.75 -0.75
CA LYS A 529 8.94 -20.46 -0.03
C LYS A 529 10.05 -21.01 -0.94
N ASP A 530 10.33 -20.33 -2.01
CA ASP A 530 11.35 -20.74 -3.00
C ASP A 530 12.38 -19.63 -3.30
N ASN A 531 12.31 -18.50 -2.62
CA ASN A 531 13.09 -17.31 -2.93
C ASN A 531 14.25 -17.07 -1.96
N TRP A 532 14.00 -17.29 -0.66
CA TRP A 532 15.00 -17.01 0.35
C TRP A 532 15.97 -18.18 0.53
N ILE A 533 17.15 -17.87 1.02
CA ILE A 533 18.10 -18.88 1.43
C ILE A 533 17.57 -19.64 2.65
N LYS A 534 17.95 -20.91 2.77
CA LYS A 534 17.49 -21.79 3.86
C LYS A 534 17.93 -21.33 5.25
N GLU A 535 18.97 -20.53 5.29
CA GLU A 535 19.57 -19.99 6.52
C GLU A 535 18.83 -18.75 7.05
N TRP A 536 17.89 -18.17 6.28
CA TRP A 536 17.03 -17.09 6.78
C TRP A 536 15.99 -17.65 7.74
N PRO A 537 16.05 -17.32 9.04
CA PRO A 537 15.27 -18.05 10.05
C PRO A 537 13.87 -17.47 10.30
N TYR A 538 13.51 -16.42 9.60
CA TYR A 538 12.27 -15.66 9.83
C TYR A 538 11.29 -15.80 8.69
N ASN A 539 10.01 -15.37 8.91
CA ASN A 539 8.97 -15.37 7.90
C ASN A 539 8.71 -13.97 7.32
N VAL A 540 9.58 -13.01 7.60
CA VAL A 540 9.51 -11.64 7.10
C VAL A 540 10.92 -11.06 6.93
N VAL A 541 11.06 -10.15 5.98
CA VAL A 541 12.18 -9.20 5.89
C VAL A 541 11.67 -7.86 6.41
N GLY A 542 12.37 -7.24 7.34
CA GLY A 542 11.96 -5.95 7.90
C GLY A 542 12.25 -4.79 6.97
N GLN A 543 13.46 -4.77 6.41
CA GLN A 543 13.90 -3.78 5.43
C GLN A 543 14.59 -4.44 4.25
N VAL A 544 14.19 -4.05 3.06
CA VAL A 544 14.83 -4.43 1.80
C VAL A 544 15.79 -3.31 1.40
N TYR A 545 17.06 -3.67 1.18
CA TYR A 545 18.08 -2.76 0.63
C TYR A 545 18.49 -3.20 -0.77
N GLY A 546 19.12 -2.30 -1.52
CA GLY A 546 19.63 -2.63 -2.86
C GLY A 546 20.57 -3.84 -2.88
N GLY A 547 21.33 -4.06 -1.82
CA GLY A 547 22.32 -5.12 -1.73
C GLY A 547 22.18 -6.11 -0.59
N ILE A 548 21.26 -5.92 0.35
CA ILE A 548 21.03 -6.79 1.52
C ILE A 548 19.55 -6.88 1.88
N ASN A 549 19.19 -7.89 2.66
CA ASN A 549 17.94 -7.94 3.41
C ASN A 549 18.26 -7.83 4.91
N PHE A 550 17.40 -7.14 5.65
CA PHE A 550 17.61 -6.85 7.06
C PHE A 550 16.36 -7.18 7.89
N TYR A 551 16.55 -7.89 9.02
CA TYR A 551 15.48 -8.14 9.97
C TYR A 551 15.53 -7.07 11.08
N GLY A 552 14.74 -6.04 10.91
CA GLY A 552 14.67 -4.90 11.83
C GLY A 552 13.96 -3.73 11.16
N THR A 553 13.75 -2.67 11.93
CA THR A 553 13.23 -1.38 11.48
C THR A 553 14.23 -0.29 11.90
N PHE A 554 14.04 0.93 11.43
CA PHE A 554 14.85 2.07 11.88
C PHE A 554 14.63 2.42 13.35
N PHE A 555 13.50 2.01 13.95
CA PHE A 555 13.12 2.34 15.31
C PHE A 555 13.11 1.13 16.28
N GLY A 556 13.27 -0.09 15.77
CA GLY A 556 13.34 -1.26 16.65
C GLY A 556 13.49 -2.58 15.92
N GLY A 557 13.99 -3.60 16.62
CA GLY A 557 14.16 -4.97 16.09
C GLY A 557 13.18 -5.97 16.70
N GLN A 558 12.19 -5.50 17.48
CA GLN A 558 11.19 -6.37 18.07
C GLN A 558 10.27 -6.91 16.98
N PRO A 559 9.92 -8.20 17.00
CA PRO A 559 9.11 -8.82 15.95
C PRO A 559 7.81 -8.08 15.65
N LEU A 560 7.11 -7.57 16.67
CA LEU A 560 5.90 -6.78 16.49
C LEU A 560 6.11 -5.61 15.49
N TYR A 561 7.21 -4.89 15.60
CA TYR A 561 7.50 -3.76 14.73
C TYR A 561 7.93 -4.21 13.34
N VAL A 562 8.74 -5.27 13.25
CA VAL A 562 9.24 -5.82 11.98
C VAL A 562 8.10 -6.33 11.09
N TYR A 563 7.12 -7.01 11.70
CA TYR A 563 5.92 -7.48 10.99
C TYR A 563 4.89 -6.36 10.79
N GLY A 564 4.59 -5.62 11.85
CA GLY A 564 3.52 -4.62 11.84
C GLY A 564 3.76 -3.45 10.90
N ILE A 565 5.03 -3.07 10.68
CA ILE A 565 5.38 -2.02 9.70
C ILE A 565 5.03 -2.43 8.26
N GLN A 566 4.86 -3.74 8.00
CA GLN A 566 4.44 -4.24 6.70
C GLN A 566 2.92 -4.32 6.55
N TRP A 567 2.14 -3.90 7.54
CA TRP A 567 0.68 -4.02 7.57
C TRP A 567 -0.06 -2.71 7.81
N LEU A 568 0.62 -1.61 8.15
CA LEU A 568 -0.02 -0.29 8.38
C LEU A 568 -0.03 0.57 7.10
N PRO A 569 -1.05 1.44 6.96
CA PRO A 569 -2.27 1.54 7.74
C PRO A 569 -3.24 0.40 7.42
N ILE A 570 -4.01 -0.04 8.42
CA ILE A 570 -5.02 -1.07 8.18
C ILE A 570 -6.10 -0.51 7.26
N SER A 571 -6.22 -1.12 6.09
CA SER A 571 -7.20 -0.82 5.05
C SER A 571 -7.50 -2.07 4.22
N GLU A 572 -8.53 -2.03 3.41
CA GLU A 572 -9.06 -3.17 2.66
C GLU A 572 -8.01 -3.87 1.78
N TYR A 573 -7.07 -3.14 1.19
CA TYR A 573 -6.03 -3.70 0.31
C TYR A 573 -5.15 -4.78 0.98
N LEU A 574 -5.02 -4.77 2.31
CA LEU A 574 -4.26 -5.80 3.03
C LEU A 574 -4.86 -7.20 2.89
N THR A 575 -6.11 -7.31 2.47
CA THR A 575 -6.75 -8.60 2.19
C THR A 575 -6.12 -9.37 1.02
N TYR A 576 -5.25 -8.74 0.24
CA TYR A 576 -4.39 -9.44 -0.71
C TYR A 576 -3.52 -10.51 -0.05
N TYR A 577 -2.98 -10.25 1.15
CA TYR A 577 -2.27 -11.28 1.92
C TYR A 577 -3.14 -12.50 2.25
N GLY A 578 -4.44 -12.28 2.44
CA GLY A 578 -5.41 -13.34 2.73
C GLY A 578 -5.79 -14.20 1.53
N MET A 579 -5.44 -13.85 0.30
CA MET A 579 -5.70 -14.69 -0.89
C MET A 579 -5.04 -16.07 -0.76
N ASN A 580 -3.87 -16.15 -0.13
CA ASN A 580 -3.26 -17.41 0.28
C ASN A 580 -3.45 -17.62 1.79
N GLN A 581 -4.57 -18.20 2.17
CA GLN A 581 -4.98 -18.41 3.56
C GLN A 581 -3.93 -19.14 4.41
N SER A 582 -3.30 -20.17 3.87
CA SER A 582 -2.31 -20.95 4.61
C SER A 582 -1.05 -20.12 4.87
N ARG A 583 -0.59 -19.35 3.88
CA ARG A 583 0.60 -18.51 4.03
C ARG A 583 0.35 -17.31 4.93
N CYS A 584 -0.82 -16.68 4.83
CA CYS A 584 -1.23 -15.59 5.73
C CYS A 584 -1.24 -16.05 7.20
N ALA A 585 -1.81 -17.23 7.47
CA ALA A 585 -1.80 -17.83 8.82
C ALA A 585 -0.37 -18.13 9.32
N GLU A 586 0.50 -18.64 8.45
CA GLU A 586 1.90 -18.89 8.80
C GLU A 586 2.69 -17.62 9.10
N ILE A 587 2.43 -16.53 8.37
CA ILE A 587 3.05 -15.23 8.64
C ILE A 587 2.65 -14.71 10.03
N TYR A 588 1.36 -14.77 10.37
CA TYR A 588 0.91 -14.39 11.71
C TYR A 588 1.51 -15.29 12.81
N GLN A 589 1.54 -16.60 12.58
CA GLN A 589 2.19 -17.53 13.51
C GLN A 589 3.69 -17.25 13.66
N GLY A 590 4.36 -16.87 12.56
CA GLY A 590 5.75 -16.43 12.56
C GLY A 590 6.01 -15.25 13.49
N LEU A 591 5.12 -14.26 13.51
CA LEU A 591 5.19 -13.14 14.47
C LEU A 591 5.18 -13.65 15.94
N LEU A 592 4.30 -14.60 16.27
CA LEU A 592 4.20 -15.14 17.61
C LEU A 592 5.44 -15.96 18.00
N ASP A 593 5.93 -16.78 17.07
CA ASP A 593 7.12 -17.62 17.27
C ASP A 593 8.39 -16.76 17.42
N ASP A 594 8.58 -15.78 16.55
CA ASP A 594 9.72 -14.85 16.60
C ASP A 594 9.68 -14.02 17.90
N THR A 595 8.49 -13.60 18.34
CA THR A 595 8.33 -12.87 19.62
C THR A 595 8.77 -13.75 20.79
N THR A 596 8.38 -15.03 20.78
CA THR A 596 8.78 -15.99 21.82
C THR A 596 10.29 -16.16 21.87
N ILE A 597 10.94 -16.29 20.71
CA ILE A 597 12.41 -16.41 20.59
C ILE A 597 13.10 -15.13 21.08
N ALA A 598 12.61 -13.97 20.65
CA ALA A 598 13.18 -12.67 21.01
C ALA A 598 13.06 -12.41 22.53
N MET A 599 11.92 -12.72 23.13
CA MET A 599 11.72 -12.63 24.59
C MET A 599 12.68 -13.56 25.35
N ALA A 600 12.88 -14.79 24.89
CA ALA A 600 13.83 -15.72 25.51
C ALA A 600 15.27 -15.20 25.45
N LYS A 601 15.69 -14.62 24.32
CA LYS A 601 16.99 -13.94 24.16
C LYS A 601 17.13 -12.74 25.11
N ALA A 602 16.11 -11.90 25.21
CA ALA A 602 16.06 -10.74 26.11
C ALA A 602 16.19 -11.16 27.58
N VAL A 603 15.51 -12.23 27.99
CA VAL A 603 15.65 -12.81 29.35
C VAL A 603 17.08 -13.28 29.61
N GLN A 604 17.69 -13.97 28.64
CA GLN A 604 19.06 -14.45 28.81
C GLN A 604 20.05 -13.30 28.90
N ALA A 605 19.89 -12.25 28.11
CA ALA A 605 20.70 -11.03 28.16
C ALA A 605 20.56 -10.34 29.55
N ALA A 606 19.32 -10.15 30.01
CA ALA A 606 19.04 -9.56 31.31
C ALA A 606 19.67 -10.35 32.49
N LYS A 607 19.63 -11.69 32.43
CA LYS A 607 20.32 -12.56 33.41
C LYS A 607 21.83 -12.41 33.35
N ASN A 608 22.42 -12.30 32.18
CA ASN A 608 23.86 -12.06 32.01
C ASN A 608 24.27 -10.69 32.54
N GLU A 609 23.41 -9.69 32.49
CA GLU A 609 23.59 -8.36 33.10
C GLU A 609 23.35 -8.37 34.61
N GLY A 610 22.92 -9.46 35.20
CA GLY A 610 22.67 -9.61 36.63
C GLY A 610 21.37 -8.96 37.12
N LYS A 611 20.37 -8.74 36.22
CA LYS A 611 19.07 -8.22 36.60
C LYS A 611 18.33 -9.20 37.51
N SER A 612 17.60 -8.65 38.46
CA SER A 612 16.72 -9.41 39.35
C SER A 612 15.53 -10.03 38.59
N GLN A 613 14.88 -11.04 39.16
CA GLN A 613 13.70 -11.65 38.60
C GLN A 613 12.56 -10.63 38.43
N GLU A 614 12.37 -9.71 39.37
CA GLU A 614 11.36 -8.63 39.30
C GLU A 614 11.60 -7.70 38.10
N GLU A 615 12.85 -7.32 37.82
CA GLU A 615 13.20 -6.51 36.64
C GLU A 615 12.97 -7.27 35.34
N ILE A 616 13.23 -8.58 35.32
CA ILE A 616 12.97 -9.44 34.15
C ILE A 616 11.48 -9.57 33.93
N ASP A 617 10.68 -9.80 34.98
CA ASP A 617 9.23 -9.92 34.87
C ASP A 617 8.60 -8.60 34.39
N LYS A 618 9.10 -7.46 34.86
CA LYS A 618 8.68 -6.16 34.40
C LYS A 618 9.01 -5.97 32.90
N MET A 619 10.25 -6.28 32.51
CA MET A 619 10.69 -6.21 31.12
C MET A 619 9.81 -7.06 30.19
N LEU A 620 9.47 -8.31 30.60
CA LEU A 620 8.61 -9.19 29.82
C LEU A 620 7.17 -8.66 29.69
N LYS A 621 6.66 -8.04 30.74
CA LYS A 621 5.33 -7.42 30.71
C LYS A 621 5.27 -6.22 29.74
N GLU A 622 6.36 -5.48 29.64
CA GLU A 622 6.50 -4.30 28.77
C GLU A 622 6.98 -4.64 27.35
N TYR A 623 7.34 -5.92 27.11
CA TYR A 623 7.85 -6.34 25.80
C TYR A 623 6.74 -6.24 24.73
N PRO A 624 6.99 -5.60 23.58
CA PRO A 624 6.01 -5.46 22.52
C PRO A 624 5.59 -6.82 21.93
N GLN A 625 4.29 -7.11 21.98
CA GLN A 625 3.70 -8.35 21.52
C GLN A 625 2.39 -8.06 20.76
N ALA A 626 1.94 -9.00 19.94
CA ALA A 626 0.73 -8.88 19.12
C ALA A 626 -0.53 -8.50 19.92
N ASP A 627 -0.63 -8.91 21.18
CA ASP A 627 -1.80 -8.64 22.03
C ASP A 627 -1.58 -7.50 23.05
N THR A 628 -0.40 -6.86 23.04
CA THR A 628 -0.08 -5.77 23.98
C THR A 628 0.43 -4.50 23.32
N GLY A 629 0.61 -4.51 22.00
CA GLY A 629 1.02 -3.35 21.22
C GLY A 629 0.56 -3.49 19.76
N TRP A 630 0.20 -2.40 19.13
CA TRP A 630 -0.30 -2.34 17.76
C TRP A 630 -1.46 -3.30 17.45
N GLN A 631 -2.35 -3.51 18.42
CA GLN A 631 -3.50 -4.39 18.29
C GLN A 631 -4.40 -4.00 17.12
N HIS A 632 -4.52 -2.71 16.83
CA HIS A 632 -5.22 -2.16 15.68
C HIS A 632 -4.64 -2.61 14.33
N ILE A 633 -3.42 -3.19 14.33
CA ILE A 633 -2.76 -3.76 13.14
C ILE A 633 -2.80 -5.29 13.19
N THR A 634 -2.41 -5.87 14.32
CA THR A 634 -2.22 -7.31 14.44
C THR A 634 -3.53 -8.10 14.43
N TRP A 635 -4.58 -7.59 15.06
CA TRP A 635 -5.88 -8.29 15.09
C TRP A 635 -6.62 -8.23 13.76
N PRO A 636 -6.69 -7.09 13.02
CA PRO A 636 -7.17 -7.11 11.64
C PRO A 636 -6.39 -8.05 10.73
N PHE A 637 -5.05 -8.13 10.85
CA PHE A 637 -4.29 -9.09 10.07
C PHE A 637 -4.66 -10.54 10.42
N LEU A 638 -4.80 -10.86 11.72
CA LEU A 638 -5.30 -12.17 12.20
C LEU A 638 -6.68 -12.51 11.64
N SER A 639 -7.58 -11.52 11.54
CA SER A 639 -8.97 -11.74 11.13
C SER A 639 -9.09 -12.29 9.70
N GLN A 640 -8.11 -12.08 8.85
CA GLN A 640 -8.09 -12.61 7.49
C GLN A 640 -8.08 -14.15 7.44
N THR A 641 -7.64 -14.80 8.51
CA THR A 641 -7.58 -16.27 8.62
C THR A 641 -8.37 -16.81 9.82
N ASN A 642 -8.63 -15.97 10.81
CA ASN A 642 -9.36 -16.35 12.01
C ASN A 642 -10.11 -15.13 12.60
N ALA A 643 -11.19 -14.74 11.95
CA ALA A 643 -11.97 -13.56 12.32
C ALA A 643 -12.56 -13.67 13.73
N GLN A 644 -13.06 -14.86 14.11
CA GLN A 644 -13.62 -15.09 15.45
C GLN A 644 -12.58 -14.84 16.55
N SER A 645 -11.35 -15.35 16.39
CA SER A 645 -10.31 -15.12 17.39
C SER A 645 -9.92 -13.65 17.50
N ALA A 646 -9.91 -12.93 16.37
CA ALA A 646 -9.64 -11.49 16.35
C ALA A 646 -10.76 -10.71 17.05
N TYR A 647 -12.02 -11.09 16.82
CA TYR A 647 -13.19 -10.50 17.45
C TYR A 647 -13.18 -10.72 18.98
N ASP A 648 -12.97 -11.96 19.45
CA ASP A 648 -12.89 -12.29 20.88
C ASP A 648 -11.80 -11.46 21.60
N LYS A 649 -10.64 -11.26 20.93
CA LYS A 649 -9.54 -10.44 21.44
C LYS A 649 -9.94 -8.97 21.53
N PHE A 650 -10.58 -8.44 20.49
CA PHE A 650 -11.05 -7.07 20.46
C PHE A 650 -12.10 -6.80 21.54
N GLU A 651 -13.14 -7.62 21.60
CA GLU A 651 -14.23 -7.47 22.58
C GLU A 651 -13.70 -7.48 24.03
N THR A 652 -12.76 -8.38 24.32
CA THR A 652 -12.18 -8.50 25.67
C THR A 652 -11.23 -7.35 26.04
N ASN A 653 -10.55 -6.74 25.06
CA ASN A 653 -9.41 -5.84 25.29
C ASN A 653 -9.47 -4.55 24.45
N VAL A 654 -10.64 -4.09 24.04
CA VAL A 654 -10.80 -2.88 23.20
C VAL A 654 -10.12 -1.66 23.79
N THR A 655 -10.05 -1.54 25.12
CA THR A 655 -9.37 -0.42 25.79
C THR A 655 -7.87 -0.34 25.53
N ASN A 656 -7.25 -1.42 25.03
CA ASN A 656 -5.86 -1.45 24.62
C ASN A 656 -5.65 -0.95 23.18
N VAL A 657 -6.73 -0.84 22.39
CA VAL A 657 -6.69 -0.24 21.06
C VAL A 657 -6.75 1.27 21.19
N GLN A 658 -5.93 1.97 20.44
CA GLN A 658 -5.94 3.43 20.39
C GLN A 658 -7.34 3.91 19.95
N VAL A 659 -7.79 5.00 20.55
CA VAL A 659 -9.15 5.53 20.32
C VAL A 659 -9.41 5.79 18.84
N GLU A 660 -8.41 6.31 18.16
CA GLU A 660 -8.46 6.66 16.73
C GLU A 660 -8.70 5.44 15.81
N ASP A 661 -8.34 4.25 16.27
CA ASP A 661 -8.35 3.04 15.45
C ASP A 661 -9.46 2.04 15.82
N ARG A 662 -10.18 2.26 16.94
CA ARG A 662 -11.17 1.29 17.45
C ARG A 662 -12.28 0.98 16.45
N ALA A 663 -12.86 2.01 15.86
CA ALA A 663 -13.94 1.85 14.89
C ALA A 663 -13.48 1.05 13.66
N ASN A 664 -12.35 1.45 13.07
CA ASN A 664 -11.79 0.76 11.90
C ASN A 664 -11.39 -0.68 12.20
N THR A 665 -10.83 -0.95 13.40
CA THR A 665 -10.44 -2.29 13.82
C THR A 665 -11.66 -3.22 13.88
N LEU A 666 -12.75 -2.81 14.54
CA LEU A 666 -13.97 -3.61 14.61
C LEU A 666 -14.62 -3.79 13.24
N TRP A 667 -14.66 -2.71 12.43
CA TRP A 667 -15.21 -2.77 11.07
C TRP A 667 -14.47 -3.79 10.19
N PHE A 668 -13.15 -3.75 10.21
CA PHE A 668 -12.32 -4.68 9.44
C PHE A 668 -12.54 -6.14 9.89
N ILE A 669 -12.50 -6.40 11.19
CA ILE A 669 -12.69 -7.76 11.75
C ILE A 669 -14.06 -8.30 11.37
N SER A 670 -15.11 -7.48 11.50
CA SER A 670 -16.50 -7.88 11.18
C SER A 670 -16.67 -8.11 9.68
N ALA A 671 -16.02 -7.30 8.84
CA ALA A 671 -16.03 -7.52 7.40
C ALA A 671 -15.33 -8.84 7.03
N MET A 672 -14.19 -9.16 7.63
CA MET A 672 -13.52 -10.46 7.39
C MET A 672 -14.36 -11.64 7.86
N ASP A 673 -15.05 -11.52 8.99
CA ASP A 673 -15.98 -12.55 9.43
C ASP A 673 -17.11 -12.74 8.42
N GLN A 674 -17.72 -11.67 7.92
CA GLN A 674 -18.79 -11.74 6.92
C GLN A 674 -18.34 -12.31 5.58
N LEU A 675 -17.23 -11.79 5.05
CA LEU A 675 -16.80 -11.96 3.66
C LEU A 675 -15.90 -13.19 3.43
N GLY A 676 -15.14 -13.59 4.47
CA GLY A 676 -14.13 -14.63 4.36
C GLY A 676 -12.80 -14.07 3.85
N TYR A 677 -12.41 -14.39 2.64
CA TYR A 677 -11.13 -13.96 2.07
C TYR A 677 -11.26 -13.49 0.62
N ARG A 678 -10.39 -12.56 0.24
CA ARG A 678 -10.32 -12.03 -1.14
C ARG A 678 -10.02 -13.14 -2.14
N THR A 679 -10.63 -13.04 -3.34
CA THR A 679 -10.41 -13.99 -4.43
C THR A 679 -10.37 -13.29 -5.79
N ASN A 680 -9.69 -13.89 -6.74
CA ASN A 680 -9.73 -13.55 -8.17
C ASN A 680 -10.54 -14.54 -9.03
N ASP A 681 -11.33 -15.44 -8.40
CA ASP A 681 -12.24 -16.32 -9.12
C ASP A 681 -13.29 -15.52 -9.92
N TYR A 682 -13.69 -14.36 -9.37
CA TYR A 682 -14.53 -13.36 -10.03
C TYR A 682 -13.93 -11.97 -9.80
N MET A 683 -14.27 -11.04 -10.66
CA MET A 683 -13.77 -9.67 -10.61
C MET A 683 -14.85 -8.64 -10.89
N VAL A 684 -14.73 -7.48 -10.25
CA VAL A 684 -15.50 -6.27 -10.53
C VAL A 684 -14.76 -5.52 -11.64
N THR A 685 -15.45 -5.15 -12.70
CA THR A 685 -14.89 -4.40 -13.83
C THR A 685 -15.75 -3.21 -14.21
N GLY A 686 -15.14 -2.16 -14.76
CA GLY A 686 -15.78 -0.89 -15.10
C GLY A 686 -15.06 0.28 -14.41
N ASN A 687 -15.46 1.51 -14.67
CA ASN A 687 -14.89 2.69 -14.01
C ASN A 687 -15.48 2.88 -12.60
N ILE A 688 -15.21 1.92 -11.72
CA ILE A 688 -15.73 1.86 -10.36
C ILE A 688 -14.76 1.04 -9.50
N THR A 689 -14.69 1.31 -8.22
CA THR A 689 -13.89 0.50 -7.31
C THR A 689 -14.67 -0.70 -6.79
N GLY A 690 -14.01 -1.84 -6.68
CA GLY A 690 -14.67 -3.03 -6.12
C GLY A 690 -13.75 -4.23 -6.03
N SER A 691 -14.12 -5.16 -5.17
CA SER A 691 -13.38 -6.38 -4.86
C SER A 691 -14.35 -7.55 -4.70
N VAL A 692 -13.85 -8.77 -4.83
CA VAL A 692 -14.66 -9.98 -4.63
C VAL A 692 -14.05 -10.83 -3.52
N TYR A 693 -14.93 -11.34 -2.66
CA TYR A 693 -14.58 -12.18 -1.52
C TYR A 693 -15.26 -13.55 -1.63
N ARG A 694 -14.65 -14.52 -0.97
CA ARG A 694 -15.12 -15.89 -0.93
C ARG A 694 -15.20 -16.37 0.52
N LYS A 695 -16.35 -16.90 0.91
CA LYS A 695 -16.56 -17.56 2.19
C LYS A 695 -17.01 -19.00 2.00
N ASP A 696 -16.26 -19.93 2.56
CA ASP A 696 -16.57 -21.38 2.56
C ASP A 696 -17.14 -21.77 3.93
N THR A 697 -18.41 -22.13 3.97
CA THR A 697 -19.09 -22.51 5.22
C THR A 697 -19.96 -23.76 4.98
N ASN A 698 -19.76 -24.80 5.80
CA ASN A 698 -20.56 -26.03 5.78
C ASN A 698 -20.66 -26.68 4.37
N GLY A 699 -19.58 -26.62 3.60
CA GLY A 699 -19.54 -27.19 2.25
C GLY A 699 -20.24 -26.36 1.17
N LYS A 700 -20.65 -25.14 1.49
CA LYS A 700 -21.19 -24.15 0.57
C LYS A 700 -20.20 -23.01 0.41
N THR A 701 -19.91 -22.64 -0.83
CA THR A 701 -19.13 -21.44 -1.18
C THR A 701 -20.08 -20.30 -1.52
N VAL A 702 -19.83 -19.14 -0.93
CA VAL A 702 -20.52 -17.88 -1.26
C VAL A 702 -19.45 -16.90 -1.77
N TYR A 703 -19.75 -16.24 -2.88
CA TYR A 703 -18.96 -15.14 -3.41
C TYR A 703 -19.73 -13.83 -3.19
N THR A 704 -19.06 -12.83 -2.65
CA THR A 704 -19.63 -11.51 -2.38
C THR A 704 -18.83 -10.46 -3.11
N ALA A 705 -19.49 -9.61 -3.89
CA ALA A 705 -18.91 -8.41 -4.46
C ALA A 705 -19.13 -7.23 -3.52
N GLU A 706 -18.06 -6.53 -3.24
CA GLU A 706 -18.03 -5.25 -2.54
C GLU A 706 -17.71 -4.16 -3.58
N VAL A 707 -18.50 -3.09 -3.62
CA VAL A 707 -18.37 -2.05 -4.64
C VAL A 707 -18.56 -0.68 -4.01
N TRP A 708 -17.73 0.29 -4.40
CA TRP A 708 -17.89 1.68 -4.03
C TRP A 708 -17.99 2.59 -5.27
N ASN A 709 -19.10 3.30 -5.36
CA ASN A 709 -19.29 4.39 -6.33
C ASN A 709 -19.06 5.73 -5.63
N ALA A 710 -17.90 6.34 -5.82
CA ALA A 710 -17.57 7.65 -5.26
C ALA A 710 -18.22 8.83 -6.01
N THR A 711 -18.79 8.60 -7.20
CA THR A 711 -19.21 9.65 -8.13
C THR A 711 -20.65 10.13 -7.90
N ASP A 712 -20.98 11.28 -8.47
CA ASP A 712 -22.34 11.85 -8.48
C ASP A 712 -23.25 11.26 -9.59
N LYS A 713 -22.84 10.13 -10.19
CA LYS A 713 -23.59 9.44 -11.25
C LYS A 713 -23.82 8.00 -10.88
N THR A 714 -24.93 7.41 -11.30
CA THR A 714 -25.08 5.95 -11.25
C THR A 714 -24.03 5.29 -12.12
N GLN A 715 -23.29 4.35 -11.56
CA GLN A 715 -22.25 3.59 -12.27
C GLN A 715 -22.71 2.17 -12.56
N THR A 716 -22.28 1.64 -13.70
CA THR A 716 -22.50 0.24 -14.06
C THR A 716 -21.26 -0.57 -13.77
N VAL A 717 -21.42 -1.62 -13.01
CA VAL A 717 -20.37 -2.59 -12.74
C VAL A 717 -20.70 -3.91 -13.43
N ALA A 718 -19.72 -4.52 -14.08
CA ALA A 718 -19.84 -5.87 -14.60
C ALA A 718 -19.05 -6.83 -13.73
N ILE A 719 -19.70 -7.95 -13.37
CA ILE A 719 -19.03 -9.07 -12.67
C ILE A 719 -18.63 -10.10 -13.72
N LYS A 720 -17.34 -10.43 -13.73
CA LYS A 720 -16.77 -11.41 -14.67
C LYS A 720 -16.10 -12.53 -13.91
N ASP A 721 -16.05 -13.71 -14.49
CA ASP A 721 -15.23 -14.81 -14.00
C ASP A 721 -13.75 -14.60 -14.39
N LYS A 722 -12.86 -15.38 -13.81
CA LYS A 722 -11.40 -15.33 -14.09
C LYS A 722 -11.00 -15.57 -15.55
N PHE A 723 -11.94 -16.02 -16.39
CA PHE A 723 -11.73 -16.18 -17.83
C PHE A 723 -12.23 -14.98 -18.64
N GLY A 724 -12.75 -13.95 -17.95
CA GLY A 724 -13.26 -12.72 -18.55
C GLY A 724 -14.71 -12.81 -19.04
N LYS A 725 -15.43 -13.91 -18.79
CA LYS A 725 -16.82 -14.05 -19.14
C LYS A 725 -17.69 -13.28 -18.15
N GLN A 726 -18.50 -12.36 -18.64
CA GLN A 726 -19.48 -11.66 -17.82
C GLN A 726 -20.57 -12.63 -17.34
N ILE A 727 -20.76 -12.68 -16.02
CA ILE A 727 -21.77 -13.50 -15.34
C ILE A 727 -22.93 -12.64 -14.81
N GLY A 728 -22.70 -11.34 -14.61
CA GLY A 728 -23.73 -10.43 -14.14
C GLY A 728 -23.31 -8.98 -14.27
N LYS A 729 -24.22 -8.09 -13.94
CA LYS A 729 -23.96 -6.65 -13.77
C LYS A 729 -24.85 -6.06 -12.69
N ALA A 730 -24.40 -4.93 -12.16
CA ALA A 730 -25.19 -4.16 -11.21
C ALA A 730 -25.10 -2.66 -11.55
N TYR A 731 -26.13 -1.92 -11.19
CA TYR A 731 -26.22 -0.46 -11.31
C TYR A 731 -26.20 0.10 -9.90
N ILE A 732 -25.12 0.82 -9.58
CA ILE A 732 -24.82 1.33 -8.24
C ILE A 732 -25.14 2.82 -8.21
N GLY A 733 -25.93 3.24 -7.24
CA GLY A 733 -26.30 4.62 -7.00
C GLY A 733 -25.10 5.52 -6.69
N THR A 734 -25.34 6.80 -6.58
CA THR A 734 -24.31 7.83 -6.32
C THR A 734 -23.77 7.72 -4.89
N LYS A 735 -22.46 7.89 -4.70
CA LYS A 735 -21.79 7.94 -3.39
C LYS A 735 -22.18 6.76 -2.48
N ALA A 736 -22.25 5.55 -3.05
CA ALA A 736 -22.79 4.39 -2.38
C ALA A 736 -21.74 3.26 -2.25
N PHE A 737 -21.68 2.66 -1.06
CA PHE A 737 -21.11 1.33 -0.85
C PHE A 737 -22.21 0.28 -0.99
N VAL A 738 -21.91 -0.80 -1.65
CA VAL A 738 -22.87 -1.90 -1.85
C VAL A 738 -22.15 -3.24 -1.74
N SER A 739 -22.72 -4.13 -0.94
CA SER A 739 -22.30 -5.53 -0.80
C SER A 739 -23.41 -6.44 -1.33
N PHE A 740 -23.07 -7.41 -2.21
CA PHE A 740 -24.05 -8.34 -2.73
C PHE A 740 -23.45 -9.70 -3.10
N ASN A 741 -24.25 -10.75 -2.92
CA ASN A 741 -23.86 -12.09 -3.30
C ASN A 741 -23.91 -12.26 -4.82
N ILE A 742 -22.88 -12.90 -5.38
CA ILE A 742 -22.79 -13.25 -6.79
C ILE A 742 -23.55 -14.56 -7.04
N ASP A 743 -24.58 -14.52 -7.92
CA ASP A 743 -25.20 -15.74 -8.42
C ASP A 743 -24.28 -16.39 -9.48
N THR A 744 -23.63 -17.47 -9.11
CA THR A 744 -22.69 -18.19 -10.00
C THR A 744 -23.37 -19.15 -10.97
N GLU A 745 -24.67 -19.47 -10.73
CA GLU A 745 -25.44 -20.42 -11.52
C GLU A 745 -26.25 -19.75 -12.64
N LYS A 746 -26.64 -18.48 -12.43
CA LYS A 746 -27.47 -17.73 -13.36
C LYS A 746 -26.88 -16.36 -13.64
N GLN A 747 -27.04 -15.93 -14.88
CA GLN A 747 -26.77 -14.54 -15.21
C GLN A 747 -27.73 -13.61 -14.46
N PHE A 748 -27.22 -12.56 -13.87
CA PHE A 748 -27.98 -11.61 -13.07
C PHE A 748 -27.79 -10.17 -13.54
N GLU A 749 -28.79 -9.35 -13.25
CA GLU A 749 -28.77 -7.91 -13.42
C GLU A 749 -29.47 -7.28 -12.21
N LEU A 750 -28.73 -6.49 -11.44
CA LEU A 750 -29.20 -5.89 -10.20
C LEU A 750 -29.22 -4.36 -10.34
N THR A 751 -30.19 -3.73 -9.74
CA THR A 751 -30.26 -2.27 -9.66
C THR A 751 -30.41 -1.89 -8.18
N GLN A 752 -29.67 -0.90 -7.72
CA GLN A 752 -29.83 -0.40 -6.36
C GLN A 752 -31.14 0.38 -6.26
N THR A 753 -31.94 0.08 -5.26
CA THR A 753 -33.17 0.77 -4.95
C THR A 753 -32.87 2.22 -4.57
N ALA A 754 -33.74 3.14 -4.98
CA ALA A 754 -33.59 4.55 -4.67
C ALA A 754 -33.74 4.80 -3.16
N THR A 755 -32.88 5.66 -2.61
CA THR A 755 -32.90 6.04 -1.19
C THR A 755 -34.24 6.71 -0.84
N PRO A 756 -34.85 6.38 0.29
CA PRO A 756 -36.08 7.02 0.75
C PRO A 756 -35.91 8.51 0.95
N THR A 757 -36.86 9.30 0.51
CA THR A 757 -36.93 10.74 0.78
C THR A 757 -37.85 11.03 1.96
N VAL A 758 -37.53 12.07 2.71
CA VAL A 758 -38.24 12.48 3.94
C VAL A 758 -38.92 13.83 3.68
N LYS A 759 -40.22 13.90 3.92
CA LYS A 759 -40.99 15.10 3.87
C LYS A 759 -41.62 15.36 5.24
N ALA A 760 -41.43 16.54 5.79
CA ALA A 760 -41.98 16.93 7.08
C ALA A 760 -43.06 18.02 6.91
N THR A 761 -44.16 17.89 7.64
CA THR A 761 -45.23 18.85 7.66
C THR A 761 -45.48 19.28 9.12
N ALA A 762 -45.30 20.57 9.40
CA ALA A 762 -45.54 21.10 10.73
C ALA A 762 -47.04 21.00 11.09
N LEU A 763 -47.36 20.35 12.21
CA LEU A 763 -48.73 20.00 12.57
C LEU A 763 -49.58 21.25 12.87
N ALA A 764 -48.98 22.25 13.51
CA ALA A 764 -49.70 23.46 13.90
C ALA A 764 -49.91 24.42 12.70
N THR A 765 -48.99 24.55 11.79
CA THR A 765 -48.98 25.56 10.75
C THR A 765 -49.30 25.02 9.35
N GLY A 766 -49.18 23.69 9.15
CA GLY A 766 -49.27 23.05 7.85
C GLY A 766 -48.08 23.37 6.93
N LYS A 767 -47.01 23.99 7.43
CA LYS A 767 -45.80 24.29 6.66
C LYS A 767 -45.13 22.96 6.24
N VAL A 768 -44.86 22.81 4.97
CA VAL A 768 -44.21 21.66 4.39
C VAL A 768 -42.72 21.92 4.15
N THR A 769 -41.88 20.97 4.53
CA THR A 769 -40.47 20.94 4.17
C THR A 769 -40.22 19.61 3.41
N GLU A 770 -39.83 19.74 2.14
CA GLU A 770 -39.50 18.58 1.28
C GLU A 770 -38.04 18.24 1.43
N ASP A 771 -37.67 16.99 1.13
CA ASP A 771 -36.30 16.45 1.11
C ASP A 771 -35.50 16.81 2.37
N VAL A 772 -36.07 16.50 3.53
CA VAL A 772 -35.44 16.75 4.82
C VAL A 772 -34.30 15.77 5.03
N THR A 773 -33.07 16.29 5.15
CA THR A 773 -31.86 15.49 5.34
C THR A 773 -31.00 16.10 6.43
N GLY A 774 -30.18 15.26 7.08
CA GLY A 774 -29.27 15.69 8.14
C GLY A 774 -30.03 16.21 9.36
N LYS A 775 -29.44 17.17 10.07
CA LYS A 775 -30.03 17.77 11.28
C LYS A 775 -30.90 18.99 10.93
N VAL A 776 -32.15 18.93 11.35
CA VAL A 776 -33.12 20.02 11.09
C VAL A 776 -33.89 20.35 12.37
N THR A 777 -33.93 21.64 12.71
CA THR A 777 -34.69 22.16 13.87
C THR A 777 -36.05 22.63 13.40
N PHE A 778 -37.12 22.21 14.10
CA PHE A 778 -38.49 22.62 13.86
C PHE A 778 -39.10 23.25 15.13
N ASP A 779 -39.95 24.26 14.94
CA ASP A 779 -40.61 24.93 16.07
C ASP A 779 -41.84 24.16 16.57
N ASP A 780 -42.21 23.07 15.93
CA ASP A 780 -43.51 22.39 16.14
C ASP A 780 -43.37 20.88 15.79
N THR A 781 -44.27 20.08 16.33
CA THR A 781 -44.46 18.67 15.99
C THR A 781 -44.59 18.48 14.48
N GLN A 782 -43.89 17.53 13.96
CA GLN A 782 -43.87 17.23 12.52
C GLN A 782 -44.66 15.95 12.21
N LEU A 783 -45.40 16.00 11.12
CA LEU A 783 -45.99 14.80 10.48
C LEU A 783 -45.11 14.41 9.28
N VAL A 784 -44.40 13.32 9.42
CA VAL A 784 -43.38 12.89 8.46
C VAL A 784 -43.93 11.86 7.50
N GLU A 785 -43.64 12.05 6.21
CA GLU A 785 -43.95 11.16 5.12
C GLU A 785 -42.62 10.64 4.53
N LEU A 786 -42.54 9.32 4.36
CA LEU A 786 -41.42 8.66 3.65
C LEU A 786 -41.90 8.26 2.26
N SER A 787 -41.08 8.45 1.26
CA SER A 787 -41.36 8.03 -0.11
C SER A 787 -40.10 7.50 -0.80
N CYS A 788 -40.30 6.55 -1.70
CA CYS A 788 -39.25 6.03 -2.59
C CYS A 788 -39.72 6.18 -4.04
N SER A 789 -38.84 6.59 -4.94
CA SER A 789 -39.17 6.74 -6.36
C SER A 789 -39.35 5.41 -7.08
N ASP A 790 -38.82 4.32 -6.53
CA ASP A 790 -39.02 2.99 -7.08
C ASP A 790 -40.38 2.43 -6.67
N ALA A 791 -41.20 2.18 -7.68
CA ALA A 791 -42.51 1.57 -7.47
C ALA A 791 -42.35 0.18 -6.80
N ASP A 792 -43.27 -0.14 -5.92
CA ASP A 792 -43.34 -1.41 -5.17
C ASP A 792 -42.17 -1.64 -4.16
N ALA A 793 -41.29 -0.66 -3.94
CA ALA A 793 -40.32 -0.72 -2.88
C ALA A 793 -41.02 -0.57 -1.51
N LYS A 794 -40.64 -1.43 -0.55
CA LYS A 794 -41.03 -1.31 0.84
C LYS A 794 -40.02 -0.47 1.60
N ILE A 795 -40.49 0.43 2.44
CA ILE A 795 -39.62 1.26 3.28
C ILE A 795 -39.70 0.75 4.71
N TYR A 796 -38.56 0.47 5.31
CA TYR A 796 -38.40 0.13 6.71
C TYR A 796 -37.69 1.27 7.43
N TYR A 797 -38.09 1.56 8.69
CA TYR A 797 -37.54 2.70 9.40
C TYR A 797 -37.40 2.46 10.91
N THR A 798 -36.54 3.24 11.53
CA THR A 798 -36.33 3.36 12.97
C THR A 798 -36.48 4.84 13.38
N THR A 799 -36.78 5.08 14.66
CA THR A 799 -36.91 6.45 15.22
C THR A 799 -35.96 6.70 16.40
N ASP A 800 -35.11 5.76 16.68
CA ASP A 800 -34.11 5.78 17.76
C ASP A 800 -32.68 5.90 17.25
N GLY A 801 -32.50 6.02 15.92
CA GLY A 801 -31.19 6.13 15.27
C GLY A 801 -30.52 4.79 14.99
N THR A 802 -31.11 3.67 15.36
CA THR A 802 -30.60 2.35 14.98
C THR A 802 -30.70 2.13 13.47
N ILE A 803 -29.85 1.27 12.91
CA ILE A 803 -29.86 0.94 11.47
C ILE A 803 -31.14 0.16 11.15
N PRO A 804 -32.01 0.62 10.23
CA PRO A 804 -33.21 -0.11 9.84
C PRO A 804 -32.86 -1.35 9.01
N THR A 805 -33.54 -2.44 9.29
CA THR A 805 -33.48 -3.70 8.54
C THR A 805 -34.90 -4.12 8.15
N THR A 806 -35.04 -5.22 7.42
CA THR A 806 -36.35 -5.80 7.10
C THR A 806 -37.13 -6.27 8.34
N GLU A 807 -36.49 -6.39 9.50
CA GLU A 807 -37.12 -6.68 10.81
C GLU A 807 -37.63 -5.40 11.50
N SER A 808 -37.20 -4.24 11.01
CA SER A 808 -37.64 -2.94 11.52
C SER A 808 -39.09 -2.63 11.11
N LYS A 809 -39.61 -1.52 11.58
CA LYS A 809 -41.01 -1.14 11.31
C LYS A 809 -41.19 -0.79 9.83
N GLU A 810 -42.12 -1.51 9.16
CA GLU A 810 -42.51 -1.16 7.76
C GLU A 810 -43.32 0.15 7.76
N TYR A 811 -42.97 1.04 6.85
CA TYR A 811 -43.68 2.31 6.68
C TYR A 811 -45.02 2.08 5.95
N THR A 812 -46.11 2.29 6.65
CA THR A 812 -47.48 2.14 6.12
C THR A 812 -48.29 3.43 6.19
N GLY A 813 -47.72 4.52 6.72
CA GLY A 813 -48.41 5.81 6.89
C GLY A 813 -47.55 6.81 7.64
N LYS A 814 -48.01 8.05 7.71
CA LYS A 814 -47.27 9.16 8.29
C LYS A 814 -46.83 8.91 9.73
N ILE A 815 -45.63 9.38 10.05
CA ILE A 815 -44.98 9.26 11.34
C ILE A 815 -45.12 10.60 12.06
N LEU A 816 -45.63 10.57 13.29
CA LEU A 816 -45.68 11.75 14.14
C LEU A 816 -44.39 11.90 14.93
N ILE A 817 -43.69 13.00 14.74
CA ILE A 817 -42.46 13.35 15.48
C ILE A 817 -42.71 14.58 16.33
N SER A 818 -42.82 14.38 17.63
CA SER A 818 -43.12 15.42 18.62
C SER A 818 -42.03 15.72 19.61
N SER A 819 -40.89 15.05 19.50
CA SER A 819 -39.68 15.22 20.30
C SER A 819 -38.45 14.97 19.45
N ASN A 820 -37.26 15.30 19.99
CA ASN A 820 -36.00 15.03 19.31
C ASN A 820 -35.91 13.56 18.90
N THR A 821 -35.72 13.32 17.62
CA THR A 821 -35.82 11.98 17.02
C THR A 821 -34.79 11.83 15.91
N THR A 822 -34.04 10.74 15.93
CA THR A 822 -33.22 10.34 14.79
C THR A 822 -33.99 9.29 13.99
N LEU A 823 -34.48 9.71 12.81
CA LEU A 823 -35.21 8.88 11.87
C LEU A 823 -34.23 8.33 10.84
N LYS A 824 -34.11 7.02 10.74
CA LYS A 824 -33.39 6.35 9.63
C LYS A 824 -34.36 5.48 8.84
N ALA A 825 -34.17 5.42 7.52
CA ALA A 825 -35.00 4.60 6.65
C ALA A 825 -34.20 3.94 5.52
N VAL A 826 -34.64 2.76 5.11
CA VAL A 826 -34.11 1.98 3.98
C VAL A 826 -35.26 1.53 3.10
N ALA A 827 -35.06 1.55 1.77
CA ALA A 827 -35.99 0.97 0.83
C ALA A 827 -35.48 -0.37 0.29
N VAL A 828 -36.35 -1.36 0.32
CA VAL A 828 -36.06 -2.74 -0.12
C VAL A 828 -37.07 -3.14 -1.20
N LYS A 829 -36.57 -3.74 -2.29
CA LYS A 829 -37.39 -4.19 -3.40
C LYS A 829 -36.93 -5.54 -3.91
N ASP A 830 -37.83 -6.47 -4.11
CA ASP A 830 -37.52 -7.82 -4.59
C ASP A 830 -36.75 -7.80 -5.92
N GLY A 831 -35.59 -8.46 -5.96
CA GLY A 831 -34.71 -8.54 -7.13
C GLY A 831 -33.83 -7.30 -7.35
N TYR A 832 -33.81 -6.38 -6.40
CA TYR A 832 -32.97 -5.19 -6.39
C TYR A 832 -31.97 -5.27 -5.22
N LEU A 833 -30.95 -4.42 -5.26
CA LEU A 833 -30.09 -4.16 -4.10
C LEU A 833 -30.80 -3.17 -3.18
N ASP A 834 -30.61 -3.29 -1.89
CA ASP A 834 -31.17 -2.35 -0.91
C ASP A 834 -30.68 -0.92 -1.19
N SER A 835 -31.48 0.07 -0.81
CA SER A 835 -31.07 1.46 -0.93
C SER A 835 -29.97 1.81 0.07
N ALA A 836 -29.28 2.93 -0.16
CA ALA A 836 -28.57 3.60 0.94
C ALA A 836 -29.59 4.03 2.01
N TYR A 837 -29.12 4.25 3.25
CA TYR A 837 -29.96 4.76 4.34
C TYR A 837 -30.24 6.25 4.15
N SER A 838 -31.49 6.67 4.35
CA SER A 838 -31.78 8.06 4.63
C SER A 838 -31.72 8.28 6.15
N ALA A 839 -31.11 9.39 6.57
CA ALA A 839 -31.04 9.74 7.99
C ALA A 839 -31.44 11.20 8.18
N THR A 840 -32.29 11.47 9.16
CA THR A 840 -32.74 12.81 9.53
C THR A 840 -32.82 12.93 11.04
N VAL A 841 -32.12 13.89 11.60
CA VAL A 841 -32.18 14.25 13.02
C VAL A 841 -33.18 15.40 13.18
N PHE A 842 -34.32 15.11 13.76
CA PHE A 842 -35.32 16.11 14.09
C PHE A 842 -35.02 16.71 15.46
N GLU A 843 -34.77 18.01 15.51
CA GLU A 843 -34.76 18.80 16.74
C GLU A 843 -36.04 19.62 16.79
N ILE A 844 -36.80 19.42 17.83
CA ILE A 844 -38.01 20.24 18.05
C ILE A 844 -37.68 21.39 19.00
N ALA A 845 -37.55 22.62 18.44
CA ALA A 845 -37.28 23.83 19.21
C ALA A 845 -38.55 24.23 19.97
N GLY A 846 -38.56 24.04 21.22
CA GLY A 846 -39.72 24.23 22.08
C GLY A 846 -39.99 23.05 22.97
N ASP A 847 -39.34 21.93 22.71
CA ASP A 847 -39.34 20.80 23.58
C ASP A 847 -38.37 20.93 24.76
N THR A 848 -38.51 22.03 25.49
CA THR A 848 -38.26 21.97 26.92
C THR A 848 -39.51 21.37 27.60
N VAL A 849 -40.10 20.35 27.04
CA VAL A 849 -40.94 19.48 27.85
C VAL A 849 -39.97 18.72 28.74
N SER A 850 -39.72 19.32 29.87
CA SER A 850 -39.13 18.63 30.99
C SER A 850 -39.97 17.37 31.17
N SER A 851 -39.38 16.26 31.53
CA SER A 851 -40.11 15.04 31.94
C SER A 851 -41.06 15.29 33.11
N SER A 852 -41.19 16.50 33.54
CA SER A 852 -42.11 17.03 34.53
C SER A 852 -43.41 17.66 33.97
N ASP A 853 -43.51 17.91 32.63
CA ASP A 853 -44.72 18.54 32.08
C ASP A 853 -45.77 17.44 31.80
N ASN A 854 -46.63 17.29 32.71
CA ASN A 854 -47.79 16.40 32.64
C ASN A 854 -48.79 16.98 31.63
N LEU A 855 -48.73 16.54 30.35
CA LEU A 855 -49.62 16.99 29.26
C LEU A 855 -51.09 16.74 29.55
N GLY A 856 -51.39 15.80 30.45
CA GLY A 856 -52.72 15.51 30.94
C GLY A 856 -53.18 16.47 32.05
N LEU A 857 -52.27 17.31 32.60
CA LEU A 857 -52.59 18.15 33.75
C LEU A 857 -53.75 19.11 33.45
N LYS A 858 -54.83 19.02 34.29
CA LYS A 858 -56.04 19.82 34.20
C LYS A 858 -56.75 19.78 32.85
N LYS A 859 -56.55 18.70 32.09
CA LYS A 859 -57.28 18.48 30.85
C LYS A 859 -58.67 17.99 31.10
N LYS A 860 -59.56 18.21 30.13
CA LYS A 860 -60.90 17.64 30.20
C LYS A 860 -60.86 16.11 30.19
N THR A 861 -61.52 15.55 31.17
CA THR A 861 -61.46 14.08 31.37
C THR A 861 -62.81 13.43 31.22
N THR A 862 -62.83 12.21 30.78
CA THR A 862 -64.00 11.33 30.78
C THR A 862 -63.61 9.98 31.34
N ALA A 863 -64.48 9.27 31.97
CA ALA A 863 -64.26 7.94 32.49
C ALA A 863 -65.53 7.05 32.36
N SER A 864 -65.35 5.76 32.39
CA SER A 864 -66.43 4.77 32.33
C SER A 864 -67.40 4.93 33.50
N SER A 865 -66.85 5.26 34.70
CA SER A 865 -67.62 5.51 35.92
C SER A 865 -66.77 6.25 36.96
N SER A 866 -67.34 6.81 38.02
CA SER A 866 -66.57 7.42 39.10
C SER A 866 -67.26 7.09 40.48
N LYS A 867 -66.43 6.66 41.40
CA LYS A 867 -66.94 6.26 42.75
C LYS A 867 -66.91 7.43 43.71
N GLY A 868 -68.10 7.90 44.05
CA GLY A 868 -68.30 9.00 45.01
C GLY A 868 -67.54 10.29 44.51
N ALA A 869 -66.68 10.86 45.36
CA ALA A 869 -65.92 12.06 45.09
C ALA A 869 -64.68 11.85 44.23
N ASN A 870 -64.33 10.57 43.91
CA ASN A 870 -63.12 10.24 43.13
C ASN A 870 -63.42 10.32 41.61
N THR A 871 -63.57 11.51 41.13
CA THR A 871 -63.95 11.83 39.72
C THR A 871 -62.80 11.71 38.77
N ALA A 872 -63.09 11.63 37.44
CA ALA A 872 -62.09 11.44 36.42
C ALA A 872 -61.03 12.56 36.39
N ASP A 873 -61.39 13.79 36.71
CA ASP A 873 -60.49 14.93 36.73
C ASP A 873 -59.42 14.81 37.82
N MET A 874 -59.65 14.05 38.88
CA MET A 874 -58.66 13.80 39.94
C MET A 874 -57.46 12.98 39.51
N ALA A 875 -57.52 12.30 38.39
CA ALA A 875 -56.37 11.59 37.82
C ALA A 875 -55.43 12.54 37.06
N PHE A 876 -55.88 13.73 36.73
CA PHE A 876 -55.18 14.72 35.91
C PHE A 876 -55.07 16.10 36.59
N ASP A 877 -55.33 16.18 37.90
CA ASP A 877 -55.36 17.47 38.66
C ASP A 877 -53.96 17.90 39.14
N GLY A 878 -52.97 17.07 39.03
CA GLY A 878 -51.57 17.36 39.36
C GLY A 878 -51.22 17.14 40.84
N THR A 879 -52.05 16.46 41.59
CA THR A 879 -51.79 16.12 43.00
C THR A 879 -51.73 14.62 43.21
N THR A 880 -50.94 14.17 44.14
CA THR A 880 -50.87 12.75 44.57
C THR A 880 -51.85 12.40 45.65
N ASP A 881 -52.53 13.42 46.18
CA ASP A 881 -53.47 13.26 47.31
C ASP A 881 -54.89 12.92 46.84
N THR A 882 -55.19 13.05 45.60
CA THR A 882 -56.42 12.69 44.92
C THR A 882 -56.22 11.50 43.95
N ARG A 883 -57.31 10.86 43.61
CA ARG A 883 -57.30 9.75 42.64
C ARG A 883 -58.67 9.58 41.98
N TRP A 884 -58.70 9.14 40.76
CA TRP A 884 -59.87 8.56 40.15
C TRP A 884 -60.07 7.12 40.63
N GLN A 885 -61.34 6.71 40.83
CA GLN A 885 -61.72 5.34 41.15
C GLN A 885 -63.01 5.04 40.40
N ALA A 886 -63.10 3.91 39.75
CA ALA A 886 -64.31 3.41 39.10
C ALA A 886 -65.35 2.98 40.15
N ASP A 887 -66.65 3.05 39.82
CA ASP A 887 -67.75 2.75 40.71
C ASP A 887 -67.85 1.30 41.07
N ASN A 888 -67.59 0.38 40.50
CA ASN A 888 -67.55 -1.04 40.85
C ASN A 888 -66.17 -1.59 40.44
N GLU A 889 -65.73 -2.63 41.07
CA GLU A 889 -64.55 -3.37 40.70
C GLU A 889 -64.75 -4.01 39.31
N ALA A 890 -64.93 -3.13 38.26
CA ALA A 890 -65.11 -3.53 36.87
C ALA A 890 -63.79 -3.77 36.22
N ASP A 891 -63.54 -4.91 35.65
CA ASP A 891 -62.28 -5.30 35.01
C ASP A 891 -61.97 -4.49 33.73
N ASP A 892 -62.92 -3.71 33.18
CA ASP A 892 -62.86 -2.90 31.94
C ASP A 892 -63.12 -1.40 32.18
N ALA A 893 -62.82 -0.94 33.41
CA ALA A 893 -62.87 0.47 33.71
C ALA A 893 -61.80 1.26 32.95
N TRP A 894 -62.21 2.36 32.29
CA TRP A 894 -61.31 3.23 31.57
C TRP A 894 -61.44 4.70 32.00
N ILE A 895 -60.35 5.42 31.80
CA ILE A 895 -60.26 6.89 31.94
C ILE A 895 -59.57 7.48 30.72
N GLN A 896 -60.00 8.63 30.25
CA GLN A 896 -59.43 9.32 29.10
C GLN A 896 -59.31 10.80 29.40
N GLY A 897 -58.17 11.38 29.06
CA GLY A 897 -57.92 12.84 29.02
C GLY A 897 -57.91 13.31 27.57
N ASP A 898 -58.62 14.43 27.32
CA ASP A 898 -58.62 15.09 26.04
C ASP A 898 -57.39 16.02 25.99
N LEU A 899 -56.40 15.65 25.18
CA LEU A 899 -55.15 16.42 25.07
C LEU A 899 -55.22 17.59 24.07
N GLY A 900 -56.35 17.73 23.36
CA GLY A 900 -56.60 18.76 22.42
C GLY A 900 -56.42 18.32 20.94
#